data_69453f4898e1a2474969c7707451afc6
#
_entry.id   69453f4898e1a2474969c7707451afc6
#
_cell.length_a   1.000
_cell.length_b   1.000
_cell.length_c   1.000
_cell.angle_alpha   90.00
_cell.angle_beta   90.00
_cell.angle_gamma   90.00
#
_symmetry.space_group_name_H-M   'P 1'
#
loop_
_entity.id
_entity.type
_entity.pdbx_description
1 polymer ?
#
loop_
_entity_poly.entity_id
_entity_poly.type
_entity_poly.pdbx_seq_one_letter_code
_entity_poly.pdbx_strand_id
1 'polypeptide(L)'
;MNRLSIRAVTLSMALAVGAGTAVAKDASQPTATPDLIFAEVDGLVSVEAEHFTSQTHTEKRKFYHTTENSVPKISPDGDPAHVAGASAGSYLEILPDSRRNHSEKLIHGENFSNQPGKAAVLTYRVHFQNAGRYYVWVRAYSSGSEDNGLHVGLDNTWPESGQRLQWCQGKHTWRWESKQRTAENHCGEPYKIYLDIDEPGVHSIHFSMREDGFEFDKWLMTKDRLFARPSDVGPDSVVYEGHAPEPLPFIAAKTMPNEPNKSQASADKVDRSTSPTKPSSELPLQTPRGENGDGKVVVSGEQKVWHKITLTQNGPFAHEKDNAPNPFTDHRMSVTFSHTDGTQYTVPGYFAADGEAANSSSESGTSWRAHFAPDRVGEWNWKISFHSGTDAAIAEHSDAKPLRPYDGVSGKLSVAESDKSGRDLRAHGRLAYVGKHYLQHLGSGEYFIKAGADAPETLLAFADFDNTLAGNPKKAPLKTWQPHVGDWQPGDPTWQDGKGKGLIGAIRYLSGKGCNVFSFLTYNAGGDGDNVWPFVHRDDKMHYDCSKLDQWGIVFDYGTRQGMYLHFKMQETENDDHTRGTGKQSFVPESLDGGNLGPQRRLYCRELIARFGHNLALNWNLGEENTQTHDQQVAMIDYIAELDAYDHNIVIHTYPGWQDRVYKPLLGDQSQLTGVSLQNSDLESTHAQTVKWVEASAQAGRPWVVAFDESGSAAHAQCPDLGYKGFDGRDRNGKYAYDEHKVRKQTLWGHLMGGGAGNEYYFGYQFDENDIVCEDWRSRDRSWDYCRHALSFFRDNDIPFWEMKNADSLIGNTEHDHSKYCFAKAGELYLVYLPEGGDQTLDLNDAKGRFRISWFNPRTGGELSQGDVTEVSGGSAVSLGKPPADADQDWLAVVRKQ
;
A
#
# COMPACT_ATOMS: atom_id res chain seq x y z
N MET A 1 -12.87 -16.73 -42.47
CA MET A 1 -13.41 -17.55 -41.36
C MET A 1 -13.01 -19.00 -41.64
N ASN A 2 -11.78 -19.37 -41.34
CA ASN A 2 -11.32 -20.75 -41.38
C ASN A 2 -11.11 -21.18 -39.93
N ARG A 3 -11.97 -22.07 -39.46
CA ARG A 3 -11.77 -22.74 -38.19
C ARG A 3 -10.66 -23.78 -38.38
N LEU A 4 -9.47 -23.54 -37.83
CA LEU A 4 -8.48 -24.59 -37.63
C LEU A 4 -8.98 -25.54 -36.53
N SER A 5 -9.12 -26.80 -36.88
CA SER A 5 -9.47 -27.85 -35.92
C SER A 5 -8.22 -28.27 -35.15
N ILE A 6 -8.23 -27.99 -33.85
CA ILE A 6 -7.23 -28.52 -32.92
C ILE A 6 -7.59 -29.97 -32.63
N ARG A 7 -6.73 -30.91 -32.98
CA ARG A 7 -6.84 -32.33 -32.58
C ARG A 7 -5.64 -32.66 -31.69
N ALA A 8 -5.94 -33.05 -30.47
CA ALA A 8 -4.99 -33.78 -29.66
C ALA A 8 -4.76 -35.17 -30.28
N VAL A 9 -3.54 -35.48 -30.62
CA VAL A 9 -3.19 -36.76 -31.24
C VAL A 9 -2.11 -37.43 -30.36
N THR A 10 -2.47 -38.55 -29.79
CA THR A 10 -1.54 -39.50 -29.17
C THR A 10 -0.93 -40.37 -30.32
N LEU A 11 0.37 -40.27 -30.55
CA LEU A 11 1.04 -40.99 -31.59
C LEU A 11 1.94 -42.09 -31.00
N SER A 12 1.67 -43.36 -31.31
CA SER A 12 2.54 -44.49 -30.99
C SER A 12 3.52 -44.73 -32.15
N MET A 13 4.81 -44.58 -31.88
CA MET A 13 5.87 -44.87 -32.83
C MET A 13 6.35 -46.34 -32.73
N ALA A 14 6.23 -47.10 -33.83
CA ALA A 14 6.81 -48.40 -33.93
C ALA A 14 8.25 -48.30 -34.43
N LEU A 15 9.22 -48.90 -33.70
CA LEU A 15 10.63 -48.97 -34.06
C LEU A 15 10.87 -50.02 -35.12
N ALA A 16 11.46 -49.62 -36.25
CA ALA A 16 12.08 -50.56 -37.21
C ALA A 16 13.57 -50.70 -36.86
N VAL A 17 13.99 -51.90 -36.48
CA VAL A 17 15.38 -52.24 -36.17
C VAL A 17 16.17 -52.55 -37.46
N GLY A 18 17.08 -51.63 -37.82
CA GLY A 18 18.15 -51.90 -38.79
C GLY A 18 19.47 -52.13 -38.05
N ALA A 19 20.05 -53.32 -38.18
CA ALA A 19 21.30 -53.69 -37.52
C ALA A 19 22.50 -53.03 -38.23
N GLY A 20 23.04 -51.98 -37.66
CA GLY A 20 24.38 -51.44 -37.95
C GLY A 20 25.12 -51.30 -36.64
N THR A 21 26.40 -51.74 -36.60
CA THR A 21 27.26 -51.61 -35.42
C THR A 21 27.37 -50.14 -34.95
N ALA A 22 26.50 -49.71 -34.05
CA ALA A 22 26.56 -48.43 -33.42
C ALA A 22 27.52 -48.51 -32.25
N VAL A 23 28.48 -47.59 -32.17
CA VAL A 23 29.10 -47.16 -30.92
C VAL A 23 27.95 -46.73 -30.03
N ALA A 24 27.83 -47.30 -28.86
CA ALA A 24 26.76 -46.94 -27.90
C ALA A 24 26.83 -45.44 -27.66
N LYS A 25 25.83 -44.71 -28.12
CA LYS A 25 25.64 -43.27 -27.81
C LYS A 25 25.45 -43.17 -26.33
N ASP A 26 26.22 -42.34 -25.66
CA ASP A 26 26.04 -42.03 -24.26
C ASP A 26 24.61 -41.50 -24.07
N ALA A 27 23.78 -42.25 -23.38
CA ALA A 27 22.35 -41.92 -23.19
C ALA A 27 22.10 -40.66 -22.37
N SER A 28 23.11 -40.13 -21.70
CA SER A 28 23.06 -38.84 -20.99
C SER A 28 23.19 -37.62 -21.91
N GLN A 29 23.48 -37.83 -23.23
CA GLN A 29 23.55 -36.73 -24.19
C GLN A 29 22.13 -36.38 -24.68
N PRO A 30 21.67 -35.13 -24.49
CA PRO A 30 20.35 -34.75 -24.96
C PRO A 30 20.24 -34.76 -26.46
N THR A 31 19.10 -35.19 -26.98
CA THR A 31 18.82 -35.27 -28.42
C THR A 31 17.91 -34.16 -28.85
N ALA A 32 18.39 -33.29 -29.73
CA ALA A 32 17.58 -32.19 -30.28
C ALA A 32 16.45 -32.73 -31.17
N THR A 33 15.33 -32.03 -31.16
CA THR A 33 14.12 -32.30 -32.00
C THR A 33 13.91 -31.13 -32.98
N PRO A 34 14.65 -30.99 -34.08
CA PRO A 34 14.72 -29.77 -34.89
C PRO A 34 13.40 -29.33 -35.53
N ASP A 35 12.50 -30.30 -35.81
CA ASP A 35 11.24 -30.05 -36.49
C ASP A 35 10.08 -29.78 -35.54
N LEU A 36 10.34 -29.80 -34.24
CA LEU A 36 9.30 -29.65 -33.24
C LEU A 36 8.93 -28.18 -33.03
N ILE A 37 7.65 -27.87 -33.13
CA ILE A 37 7.08 -26.54 -32.84
C ILE A 37 5.97 -26.72 -31.80
N PHE A 38 6.04 -26.00 -30.69
CA PHE A 38 4.97 -25.99 -29.68
C PHE A 38 3.92 -24.94 -30.03
N ALA A 39 2.71 -25.08 -29.50
CA ALA A 39 1.61 -24.16 -29.72
C ALA A 39 1.26 -23.40 -28.47
N GLU A 40 1.07 -22.09 -28.61
CA GLU A 40 0.32 -21.30 -27.63
C GLU A 40 -1.17 -21.61 -27.79
N VAL A 41 -1.84 -21.91 -26.68
CA VAL A 41 -3.28 -22.14 -26.59
C VAL A 41 -3.85 -21.27 -25.48
N ASP A 42 -4.81 -20.41 -25.81
CA ASP A 42 -5.49 -19.52 -24.87
C ASP A 42 -4.53 -18.67 -23.99
N GLY A 43 -3.44 -18.18 -24.60
CA GLY A 43 -2.45 -17.38 -23.92
C GLY A 43 -1.44 -18.17 -23.08
N LEU A 44 -1.37 -19.50 -23.22
CA LEU A 44 -0.46 -20.38 -22.46
C LEU A 44 0.38 -21.25 -23.39
N VAL A 45 1.68 -21.36 -23.09
CA VAL A 45 2.63 -22.32 -23.67
C VAL A 45 3.23 -23.12 -22.54
N SER A 46 3.42 -24.43 -22.68
CA SER A 46 4.15 -25.27 -21.71
C SER A 46 5.03 -26.27 -22.48
N VAL A 47 6.28 -26.47 -22.03
CA VAL A 47 7.27 -27.29 -22.72
C VAL A 47 8.21 -27.99 -21.73
N GLU A 48 8.42 -29.28 -21.88
CA GLU A 48 9.47 -30.03 -21.17
C GLU A 48 10.85 -29.58 -21.64
N ALA A 49 11.81 -29.44 -20.72
CA ALA A 49 13.14 -28.88 -21.03
C ALA A 49 13.92 -29.73 -22.03
N GLU A 50 13.75 -31.03 -22.00
CA GLU A 50 14.43 -31.97 -22.92
C GLU A 50 13.91 -31.91 -24.36
N HIS A 51 12.81 -31.21 -24.64
CA HIS A 51 12.21 -31.11 -25.96
C HIS A 51 12.70 -29.89 -26.77
N PHE A 52 13.96 -29.54 -26.69
CA PHE A 52 14.57 -28.43 -27.41
C PHE A 52 14.83 -28.74 -28.89
N THR A 53 14.81 -27.71 -29.73
CA THR A 53 15.07 -27.84 -31.18
C THR A 53 16.58 -27.85 -31.51
N SER A 54 17.35 -27.12 -30.71
CA SER A 54 18.81 -27.10 -30.85
C SER A 54 19.47 -26.70 -29.53
N GLN A 55 20.74 -27.15 -29.36
CA GLN A 55 21.60 -26.71 -28.29
C GLN A 55 22.91 -26.15 -28.87
N THR A 56 23.31 -24.95 -28.39
CA THR A 56 24.67 -24.44 -28.53
C THR A 56 25.39 -24.53 -27.20
N HIS A 57 26.68 -24.79 -27.17
CA HIS A 57 27.44 -24.98 -25.96
C HIS A 57 28.89 -24.53 -26.13
N THR A 58 29.58 -24.30 -25.01
CA THR A 58 31.01 -24.11 -24.96
C THR A 58 31.72 -25.47 -24.83
N GLU A 59 33.05 -25.52 -24.97
CA GLU A 59 33.81 -26.71 -24.65
C GLU A 59 33.73 -27.14 -23.19
N LYS A 60 33.35 -26.18 -22.31
CA LYS A 60 33.37 -26.34 -20.86
C LYS A 60 31.98 -26.59 -20.25
N ARG A 61 30.88 -26.15 -20.86
CA ARG A 61 29.53 -26.22 -20.30
C ARG A 61 28.53 -26.55 -21.40
N LYS A 62 27.64 -27.48 -21.09
CA LYS A 62 26.45 -27.79 -21.87
C LYS A 62 25.39 -28.44 -21.00
N PHE A 63 24.18 -28.53 -21.52
CA PHE A 63 23.09 -29.29 -20.90
C PHE A 63 23.26 -30.77 -21.17
N TYR A 64 23.10 -31.56 -20.12
CA TYR A 64 23.10 -33.03 -20.16
C TYR A 64 21.71 -33.52 -19.74
N HIS A 65 21.32 -34.68 -20.26
CA HIS A 65 20.02 -35.28 -19.98
C HIS A 65 20.17 -36.34 -18.88
N THR A 66 19.41 -36.11 -17.77
CA THR A 66 19.39 -37.00 -16.60
C THR A 66 18.03 -37.69 -16.50
N THR A 67 18.06 -39.03 -16.41
CA THR A 67 16.88 -39.88 -16.23
C THR A 67 17.15 -40.93 -15.17
N GLU A 68 16.12 -41.67 -14.70
CA GLU A 68 16.32 -42.81 -13.78
C GLU A 68 17.35 -43.84 -14.28
N ASN A 69 17.44 -44.01 -15.60
CA ASN A 69 18.29 -45.05 -16.23
C ASN A 69 19.61 -44.52 -16.83
N SER A 70 19.79 -43.22 -16.85
CA SER A 70 20.95 -42.58 -17.48
C SER A 70 21.32 -41.28 -16.73
N VAL A 71 22.40 -41.37 -15.97
CA VAL A 71 22.97 -40.21 -15.25
C VAL A 71 24.31 -39.84 -15.90
N PRO A 72 24.53 -38.53 -16.22
CA PRO A 72 25.79 -38.07 -16.82
C PRO A 72 26.98 -38.38 -15.90
N LYS A 73 28.07 -38.87 -16.51
CA LYS A 73 29.35 -39.14 -15.80
C LYS A 73 30.34 -38.00 -16.06
N ILE A 74 29.92 -36.79 -15.69
CA ILE A 74 30.69 -35.56 -15.83
C ILE A 74 31.16 -35.14 -14.45
N SER A 75 32.37 -34.65 -14.30
CA SER A 75 32.94 -34.24 -13.02
C SER A 75 33.63 -32.87 -13.15
N PRO A 76 33.55 -32.01 -12.18
CA PRO A 76 32.78 -32.15 -10.95
C PRO A 76 31.27 -32.09 -11.18
N ASP A 77 30.56 -32.89 -10.41
CA ASP A 77 29.12 -32.88 -10.18
C ASP A 77 28.96 -33.25 -8.71
N GLY A 78 28.41 -32.37 -7.95
CA GLY A 78 28.59 -32.40 -6.51
C GLY A 78 27.36 -32.85 -5.74
N ASP A 79 26.27 -33.16 -6.41
CA ASP A 79 25.06 -33.69 -5.80
C ASP A 79 24.51 -34.91 -6.55
N PRO A 80 23.61 -35.68 -5.94
CA PRO A 80 23.00 -36.84 -6.57
C PRO A 80 21.96 -36.41 -7.59
N ALA A 81 21.70 -37.27 -8.60
CA ALA A 81 20.62 -37.05 -9.55
C ALA A 81 19.22 -36.94 -8.85
N HIS A 82 18.45 -35.92 -9.20
CA HIS A 82 17.15 -35.60 -8.58
C HIS A 82 15.95 -35.99 -9.48
N VAL A 83 15.97 -37.17 -10.07
CA VAL A 83 14.92 -37.64 -10.98
C VAL A 83 13.54 -37.76 -10.33
N ALA A 84 13.51 -38.06 -9.02
CA ALA A 84 12.26 -38.18 -8.28
C ALA A 84 11.49 -36.86 -8.24
N GLY A 85 10.28 -36.85 -8.83
CA GLY A 85 9.42 -35.67 -8.90
C GLY A 85 9.71 -34.73 -10.08
N ALA A 86 10.70 -35.03 -10.95
CA ALA A 86 10.85 -34.35 -12.22
C ALA A 86 9.69 -34.68 -13.16
N SER A 87 9.29 -33.72 -14.01
CA SER A 87 8.26 -33.92 -15.03
C SER A 87 8.75 -34.98 -16.03
N ALA A 88 7.86 -35.81 -16.49
CA ALA A 88 8.21 -36.95 -17.39
C ALA A 88 9.35 -37.87 -16.88
N GLY A 89 9.77 -37.74 -15.61
CA GLY A 89 10.87 -38.54 -15.01
C GLY A 89 12.26 -38.21 -15.55
N SER A 90 12.49 -37.02 -16.07
CA SER A 90 13.75 -36.56 -16.62
C SER A 90 13.93 -35.05 -16.48
N TYR A 91 15.17 -34.58 -16.65
CA TYR A 91 15.51 -33.14 -16.63
C TYR A 91 16.84 -32.90 -17.36
N LEU A 92 17.14 -31.65 -17.65
CA LEU A 92 18.42 -31.20 -18.17
C LEU A 92 19.24 -30.50 -17.10
N GLU A 93 20.54 -30.77 -17.05
CA GLU A 93 21.47 -30.20 -16.08
C GLU A 93 22.68 -29.59 -16.79
N ILE A 94 23.14 -28.43 -16.32
CA ILE A 94 24.31 -27.73 -16.84
C ILE A 94 25.58 -28.25 -16.15
N LEU A 95 26.31 -29.12 -16.81
CA LEU A 95 27.52 -29.74 -16.25
C LEU A 95 28.80 -29.34 -17.02
N PRO A 96 29.98 -29.47 -16.36
CA PRO A 96 30.20 -29.81 -14.94
C PRO A 96 29.67 -28.76 -13.97
N ASP A 97 29.20 -29.18 -12.77
CA ASP A 97 28.87 -28.30 -11.64
C ASP A 97 30.13 -28.06 -10.78
N SER A 98 30.71 -26.91 -10.95
CA SER A 98 31.95 -26.53 -10.27
C SER A 98 31.81 -25.43 -9.20
N ARG A 99 30.58 -24.89 -9.05
CA ARG A 99 30.31 -23.82 -8.07
C ARG A 99 28.92 -23.90 -7.47
N ARG A 100 28.80 -24.52 -6.30
CA ARG A 100 27.51 -24.71 -5.57
C ARG A 100 27.27 -23.72 -4.44
N ASN A 101 28.31 -23.04 -3.98
CA ASN A 101 28.20 -22.10 -2.87
C ASN A 101 29.19 -20.94 -2.99
N HIS A 102 28.97 -19.87 -2.22
CA HIS A 102 29.78 -18.65 -2.25
C HIS A 102 31.26 -18.83 -1.89
N SER A 103 31.65 -19.93 -1.24
CA SER A 103 33.05 -20.15 -0.89
C SER A 103 33.87 -20.68 -2.07
N GLU A 104 33.22 -21.19 -3.11
CA GLU A 104 33.87 -21.69 -4.30
C GLU A 104 34.14 -20.57 -5.30
N LYS A 105 35.25 -20.73 -6.05
CA LYS A 105 35.75 -19.67 -6.92
C LYS A 105 34.78 -19.38 -8.07
N LEU A 106 34.32 -18.14 -8.19
CA LEU A 106 33.57 -17.68 -9.34
C LEU A 106 34.51 -17.42 -10.51
N ILE A 107 34.22 -18.02 -11.69
CA ILE A 107 34.95 -17.85 -12.93
C ILE A 107 33.98 -17.44 -14.03
N HIS A 108 34.02 -16.15 -14.39
CA HIS A 108 33.16 -15.61 -15.45
C HIS A 108 33.36 -16.30 -16.78
N GLY A 109 32.28 -16.70 -17.44
CA GLY A 109 32.29 -17.46 -18.73
C GLY A 109 32.56 -18.94 -18.57
N GLU A 110 32.76 -19.46 -17.36
CA GLU A 110 32.92 -20.88 -17.06
C GLU A 110 31.81 -21.41 -16.13
N ASN A 111 31.77 -20.99 -14.91
CA ASN A 111 30.74 -21.42 -13.94
C ASN A 111 29.71 -20.35 -13.60
N PHE A 112 29.86 -19.17 -14.16
CA PHE A 112 28.94 -18.08 -14.02
C PHE A 112 28.96 -17.14 -15.24
N SER A 113 27.78 -16.71 -15.73
CA SER A 113 27.69 -15.73 -16.82
C SER A 113 26.54 -14.72 -16.57
N ASN A 114 26.89 -13.45 -16.46
CA ASN A 114 25.91 -12.37 -16.55
C ASN A 114 25.63 -11.94 -18.00
N GLN A 115 26.28 -12.55 -18.99
CA GLN A 115 26.05 -12.27 -20.40
C GLN A 115 25.20 -13.39 -20.97
N PRO A 116 23.90 -13.15 -21.22
CA PRO A 116 23.05 -14.19 -21.79
C PRO A 116 23.50 -14.62 -23.17
N GLY A 117 23.24 -15.85 -23.52
CA GLY A 117 23.60 -16.44 -24.81
C GLY A 117 25.09 -16.81 -25.01
N LYS A 118 25.95 -16.63 -23.99
CA LYS A 118 27.41 -16.88 -24.12
C LYS A 118 27.89 -18.27 -23.71
N ALA A 119 27.10 -18.94 -22.88
CA ALA A 119 27.35 -20.30 -22.43
C ALA A 119 26.26 -21.24 -22.97
N ALA A 120 26.08 -22.42 -22.37
CA ALA A 120 25.09 -23.41 -22.82
C ALA A 120 23.71 -22.76 -23.11
N VAL A 121 23.21 -22.92 -24.35
CA VAL A 121 21.95 -22.34 -24.82
C VAL A 121 21.06 -23.41 -25.42
N LEU A 122 19.84 -23.54 -24.91
CA LEU A 122 18.76 -24.32 -25.50
C LEU A 122 17.86 -23.43 -26.33
N THR A 123 17.36 -23.92 -27.45
CA THR A 123 16.41 -23.21 -28.30
C THR A 123 15.15 -24.06 -28.48
N TYR A 124 13.99 -23.43 -28.36
CA TYR A 124 12.67 -24.02 -28.58
C TYR A 124 11.96 -23.21 -29.64
N ARG A 125 11.08 -23.83 -30.44
CA ARG A 125 10.21 -23.09 -31.38
C ARG A 125 8.79 -23.15 -30.92
N VAL A 126 8.13 -21.99 -30.90
CA VAL A 126 6.75 -21.85 -30.43
C VAL A 126 5.96 -21.05 -31.45
N HIS A 127 4.78 -21.54 -31.81
CA HIS A 127 3.80 -20.79 -32.58
C HIS A 127 2.86 -20.08 -31.64
N PHE A 128 2.95 -18.75 -31.59
CA PHE A 128 2.05 -17.87 -30.83
C PHE A 128 0.89 -17.48 -31.73
N GLN A 129 -0.35 -17.66 -31.22
CA GLN A 129 -1.57 -17.21 -31.88
C GLN A 129 -1.87 -15.74 -31.57
N ASN A 130 -1.37 -15.27 -30.45
CA ASN A 130 -1.66 -13.93 -29.92
C ASN A 130 -0.36 -13.18 -29.65
N ALA A 131 -0.24 -11.95 -30.16
CA ALA A 131 0.77 -11.00 -29.73
C ALA A 131 0.51 -10.52 -28.28
N GLY A 132 1.54 -9.98 -27.63
CA GLY A 132 1.48 -9.38 -26.30
C GLY A 132 2.53 -9.91 -25.36
N ARG A 133 2.43 -9.52 -24.09
CA ARG A 133 3.38 -9.90 -23.05
C ARG A 133 3.08 -11.27 -22.51
N TYR A 134 4.11 -12.11 -22.43
CA TYR A 134 4.06 -13.45 -21.85
C TYR A 134 5.05 -13.57 -20.70
N TYR A 135 4.56 -13.85 -19.49
CA TYR A 135 5.38 -14.10 -18.31
C TYR A 135 5.95 -15.50 -18.34
N VAL A 136 7.27 -15.61 -18.12
CA VAL A 136 8.00 -16.88 -18.24
C VAL A 136 8.17 -17.49 -16.85
N TRP A 137 7.78 -18.74 -16.72
CA TRP A 137 7.96 -19.56 -15.54
C TRP A 137 8.86 -20.74 -15.87
N VAL A 138 9.74 -21.07 -14.97
CA VAL A 138 10.64 -22.22 -15.12
C VAL A 138 10.56 -23.10 -13.89
N ARG A 139 10.44 -24.41 -14.11
CA ARG A 139 10.52 -25.44 -13.09
C ARG A 139 11.92 -25.97 -13.03
N ALA A 140 12.55 -25.86 -11.85
CA ALA A 140 13.92 -26.24 -11.62
C ALA A 140 14.13 -26.80 -10.22
N TYR A 141 15.24 -27.54 -10.05
CA TYR A 141 15.74 -27.93 -8.74
C TYR A 141 17.04 -27.18 -8.46
N SER A 142 17.24 -26.75 -7.24
CA SER A 142 18.45 -26.08 -6.81
C SER A 142 18.88 -26.64 -5.45
N SER A 143 20.09 -27.17 -5.39
CA SER A 143 20.67 -27.76 -4.18
C SER A 143 21.53 -26.75 -3.40
N GLY A 144 22.11 -25.77 -4.09
CA GLY A 144 23.05 -24.81 -3.55
C GLY A 144 22.61 -23.34 -3.62
N SER A 145 23.55 -22.44 -3.46
CA SER A 145 23.32 -21.00 -3.58
C SER A 145 23.80 -20.43 -4.92
N GLU A 146 24.49 -21.25 -5.74
CA GLU A 146 25.16 -20.85 -6.97
C GLU A 146 24.81 -21.77 -8.18
N ASP A 147 23.75 -22.54 -8.06
CA ASP A 147 23.13 -23.42 -9.04
C ASP A 147 21.68 -23.01 -9.33
N ASN A 148 21.38 -21.72 -9.24
CA ASN A 148 20.02 -21.24 -9.07
C ASN A 148 19.62 -20.09 -10.01
N GLY A 149 20.28 -19.98 -11.17
CA GLY A 149 20.03 -18.90 -12.11
C GLY A 149 20.12 -19.27 -13.58
N LEU A 150 19.24 -18.68 -14.39
CA LEU A 150 19.11 -18.89 -15.83
C LEU A 150 18.78 -17.56 -16.54
N HIS A 151 19.00 -17.48 -17.86
CA HIS A 151 18.52 -16.38 -18.71
C HIS A 151 17.53 -16.91 -19.75
N VAL A 152 16.53 -16.10 -20.13
CA VAL A 152 15.60 -16.40 -21.21
C VAL A 152 15.70 -15.34 -22.31
N GLY A 153 15.59 -15.73 -23.57
CA GLY A 153 15.67 -14.88 -24.75
C GLY A 153 14.57 -15.15 -25.77
N LEU A 154 14.38 -14.24 -26.70
CA LEU A 154 13.38 -14.27 -27.77
C LEU A 154 14.06 -14.00 -29.10
N ASP A 155 13.90 -14.91 -30.07
CA ASP A 155 14.46 -14.83 -31.42
C ASP A 155 15.98 -14.60 -31.37
N ASN A 156 16.46 -13.48 -31.87
CA ASN A 156 17.91 -13.18 -31.83
C ASN A 156 18.27 -12.19 -30.68
N THR A 157 17.40 -12.01 -29.71
CA THR A 157 17.56 -11.00 -28.65
C THR A 157 17.52 -11.61 -27.24
N TRP A 158 18.16 -10.92 -26.32
CA TRP A 158 18.12 -11.22 -24.88
C TRP A 158 17.64 -9.98 -24.14
N PRO A 159 16.32 -9.73 -24.13
CA PRO A 159 15.76 -8.54 -23.49
C PRO A 159 16.09 -8.53 -21.98
N GLU A 160 16.20 -7.35 -21.39
CA GLU A 160 16.51 -7.19 -19.97
C GLU A 160 15.48 -7.96 -19.09
N SER A 161 14.23 -7.95 -19.49
CA SER A 161 13.14 -8.68 -18.82
C SER A 161 13.26 -10.20 -18.85
N GLY A 162 14.11 -10.76 -19.71
CA GLY A 162 14.41 -12.20 -19.77
C GLY A 162 15.67 -12.60 -19.01
N GLN A 163 16.41 -11.65 -18.45
CA GLN A 163 17.71 -11.92 -17.86
C GLN A 163 17.62 -12.21 -16.35
N ARG A 164 18.52 -13.08 -15.86
CA ARG A 164 18.75 -13.32 -14.43
C ARG A 164 17.54 -13.88 -13.67
N LEU A 165 16.85 -14.86 -14.26
CA LEU A 165 15.85 -15.65 -13.55
C LEU A 165 16.53 -16.36 -12.37
N GLN A 166 15.93 -16.33 -11.15
CA GLN A 166 16.64 -16.69 -9.91
C GLN A 166 15.79 -17.54 -8.96
N TRP A 167 16.39 -18.57 -8.34
CA TRP A 167 15.84 -19.40 -7.27
C TRP A 167 16.53 -19.14 -5.93
N CYS A 168 15.85 -18.62 -4.93
CA CYS A 168 16.37 -18.46 -3.58
C CYS A 168 15.63 -19.31 -2.55
N GLN A 169 14.39 -19.67 -2.84
CA GLN A 169 13.52 -20.43 -1.94
C GLN A 169 13.21 -21.81 -2.51
N GLY A 170 12.80 -22.73 -1.65
CA GLY A 170 12.43 -24.08 -2.08
C GLY A 170 13.62 -24.90 -2.54
N LYS A 171 14.78 -24.76 -1.90
CA LYS A 171 15.96 -25.60 -2.11
C LYS A 171 15.63 -27.07 -1.84
N HIS A 172 16.29 -27.94 -2.57
CA HIS A 172 16.09 -29.40 -2.50
C HIS A 172 14.67 -29.87 -2.84
N THR A 173 13.96 -29.10 -3.69
CA THR A 173 12.65 -29.46 -4.24
C THR A 173 12.48 -28.95 -5.64
N TRP A 174 11.77 -29.69 -6.50
CA TRP A 174 11.31 -29.19 -7.79
C TRP A 174 10.31 -28.05 -7.58
N ARG A 175 10.59 -26.90 -8.17
CA ARG A 175 9.78 -25.71 -7.95
C ARG A 175 9.71 -24.80 -9.18
N TRP A 176 8.55 -24.28 -9.45
CA TRP A 176 8.33 -23.20 -10.41
C TRP A 176 8.79 -21.85 -9.85
N GLU A 177 9.46 -21.06 -10.68
CA GLU A 177 9.82 -19.69 -10.32
C GLU A 177 9.76 -18.78 -11.56
N SER A 178 9.40 -17.48 -11.33
CA SER A 178 9.33 -16.44 -12.34
C SER A 178 9.82 -15.13 -11.73
N LYS A 179 11.04 -15.12 -11.16
CA LYS A 179 11.61 -13.95 -10.50
C LYS A 179 12.88 -13.50 -11.17
N GLN A 180 13.02 -12.18 -11.39
CA GLN A 180 14.23 -11.60 -11.95
C GLN A 180 15.14 -11.09 -10.82
N ARG A 181 16.40 -11.55 -10.75
CA ARG A 181 17.40 -10.95 -9.90
C ARG A 181 17.72 -9.53 -10.40
N THR A 182 17.64 -8.54 -9.52
CA THR A 182 18.03 -7.17 -9.76
C THR A 182 19.24 -6.80 -8.88
N ALA A 183 19.76 -5.59 -9.04
CA ALA A 183 20.83 -5.08 -8.17
C ALA A 183 20.35 -4.92 -6.72
N GLU A 184 19.10 -4.52 -6.55
CA GLU A 184 18.43 -4.25 -5.28
C GLU A 184 17.91 -5.55 -4.64
N ASN A 185 17.45 -6.50 -5.45
CA ASN A 185 16.86 -7.75 -4.97
C ASN A 185 17.61 -8.98 -5.48
N HIS A 186 18.49 -9.51 -4.62
CA HIS A 186 19.29 -10.70 -4.91
C HIS A 186 18.46 -11.95 -5.18
N CYS A 187 17.34 -12.12 -4.49
CA CYS A 187 16.43 -13.26 -4.63
C CYS A 187 15.38 -13.09 -5.72
N GLY A 188 15.43 -12.00 -6.45
CA GLY A 188 14.64 -11.74 -7.62
C GLY A 188 13.26 -11.12 -7.34
N GLU A 189 12.79 -10.32 -8.28
CA GLU A 189 11.48 -9.67 -8.26
C GLU A 189 10.49 -10.47 -9.11
N PRO A 190 9.28 -10.75 -8.59
CA PRO A 190 8.26 -11.48 -9.35
C PRO A 190 7.75 -10.65 -10.53
N TYR A 191 7.17 -11.32 -11.51
CA TYR A 191 6.54 -10.73 -12.70
C TYR A 191 7.47 -9.86 -13.58
N LYS A 192 8.78 -9.89 -13.35
CA LYS A 192 9.78 -9.19 -14.18
C LYS A 192 10.45 -10.09 -15.21
N ILE A 193 10.21 -11.38 -15.19
CA ILE A 193 10.63 -12.31 -16.25
C ILE A 193 9.49 -12.46 -17.25
N TYR A 194 9.62 -11.77 -18.37
CA TYR A 194 8.64 -11.81 -19.46
C TYR A 194 9.31 -11.58 -20.82
N LEU A 195 8.63 -12.02 -21.88
CA LEU A 195 8.96 -11.74 -23.26
C LEU A 195 7.75 -11.08 -23.93
N ASP A 196 7.99 -10.04 -24.70
CA ASP A 196 6.97 -9.39 -25.51
C ASP A 196 6.98 -9.99 -26.92
N ILE A 197 5.89 -10.63 -27.32
CA ILE A 197 5.67 -11.21 -28.67
C ILE A 197 4.97 -10.13 -29.48
N ASP A 198 5.70 -9.48 -30.38
CA ASP A 198 5.20 -8.35 -31.14
C ASP A 198 4.16 -8.74 -32.20
N GLU A 199 4.32 -9.90 -32.83
CA GLU A 199 3.43 -10.41 -33.87
C GLU A 199 3.12 -11.91 -33.66
N PRO A 200 1.91 -12.40 -34.02
CA PRO A 200 1.63 -13.84 -34.06
C PRO A 200 2.52 -14.55 -35.04
N GLY A 201 2.94 -15.78 -34.75
CA GLY A 201 3.79 -16.58 -35.64
C GLY A 201 4.70 -17.51 -34.87
N VAL A 202 5.67 -18.11 -35.59
CA VAL A 202 6.66 -18.99 -34.98
C VAL A 202 7.85 -18.17 -34.50
N HIS A 203 8.09 -18.20 -33.21
CA HIS A 203 9.21 -17.56 -32.55
C HIS A 203 10.15 -18.57 -31.90
N SER A 204 11.40 -18.17 -31.69
CA SER A 204 12.41 -18.96 -31.01
C SER A 204 12.58 -18.48 -29.58
N ILE A 205 12.32 -19.35 -28.61
CA ILE A 205 12.56 -19.11 -27.19
C ILE A 205 13.87 -19.74 -26.78
N HIS A 206 14.75 -19.01 -26.12
CA HIS A 206 16.07 -19.44 -25.74
C HIS A 206 16.24 -19.45 -24.22
N PHE A 207 16.93 -20.44 -23.70
CA PHE A 207 17.40 -20.48 -22.32
C PHE A 207 18.92 -20.63 -22.29
N SER A 208 19.61 -19.77 -21.56
CA SER A 208 21.07 -19.86 -21.48
C SER A 208 21.56 -19.90 -20.04
N MET A 209 22.69 -20.55 -19.84
CA MET A 209 23.33 -20.66 -18.53
C MET A 209 23.60 -19.29 -17.93
N ARG A 210 23.23 -19.15 -16.65
CA ARG A 210 23.73 -18.11 -15.76
C ARG A 210 24.69 -18.69 -14.72
N GLU A 211 24.36 -19.83 -14.14
CA GLU A 211 25.15 -20.60 -13.17
C GLU A 211 25.22 -22.04 -13.60
N ASP A 212 26.37 -22.72 -13.35
CA ASP A 212 26.49 -24.15 -13.61
C ASP A 212 25.74 -24.96 -12.55
N GLY A 213 25.57 -26.27 -12.76
CA GLY A 213 24.74 -27.11 -11.88
C GLY A 213 23.25 -26.88 -11.93
N PHE A 214 22.76 -25.99 -12.81
CA PHE A 214 21.33 -25.67 -12.87
C PHE A 214 20.54 -26.85 -13.46
N GLU A 215 19.59 -27.39 -12.68
CA GLU A 215 18.73 -28.49 -13.09
C GLU A 215 17.40 -27.96 -13.63
N PHE A 216 17.14 -28.15 -14.93
CA PHE A 216 16.06 -27.59 -15.71
C PHE A 216 15.07 -28.68 -16.15
N ASP A 217 13.84 -28.63 -15.65
CA ASP A 217 12.80 -29.63 -15.82
C ASP A 217 11.76 -29.25 -16.88
N LYS A 218 11.15 -28.08 -16.71
CA LYS A 218 10.04 -27.63 -17.54
C LYS A 218 9.93 -26.11 -17.54
N TRP A 219 9.32 -25.54 -18.58
CA TRP A 219 9.03 -24.12 -18.63
C TRP A 219 7.64 -23.84 -19.20
N LEU A 220 7.07 -22.69 -18.85
CA LEU A 220 5.84 -22.19 -19.44
C LEU A 220 5.90 -20.69 -19.67
N MET A 221 5.08 -20.20 -20.60
CA MET A 221 4.83 -18.79 -20.82
C MET A 221 3.32 -18.54 -20.80
N THR A 222 2.90 -17.48 -20.10
CA THR A 222 1.49 -17.15 -20.01
C THR A 222 1.24 -15.65 -20.15
N LYS A 223 0.13 -15.28 -20.81
CA LYS A 223 -0.37 -13.90 -20.88
C LYS A 223 -0.99 -13.46 -19.55
N ASP A 224 -1.42 -14.42 -18.75
CA ASP A 224 -1.98 -14.12 -17.43
C ASP A 224 -0.86 -13.72 -16.46
N ARG A 225 -0.80 -12.43 -16.14
CA ARG A 225 0.13 -11.89 -15.15
C ARG A 225 -0.10 -12.48 -13.75
N LEU A 226 -1.34 -12.86 -13.45
CA LEU A 226 -1.74 -13.41 -12.15
C LEU A 226 -1.71 -14.95 -12.14
N PHE A 227 -1.09 -15.56 -13.12
CA PHE A 227 -0.98 -17.01 -13.21
C PHE A 227 -0.46 -17.59 -11.89
N ALA A 228 -1.28 -18.42 -11.28
CA ALA A 228 -0.91 -19.05 -10.01
C ALA A 228 0.27 -20.02 -10.23
N ARG A 229 1.27 -19.94 -9.35
CA ARG A 229 2.39 -20.90 -9.39
C ARG A 229 1.84 -22.31 -9.34
N PRO A 230 2.13 -23.19 -10.33
CA PRO A 230 1.71 -24.58 -10.26
C PRO A 230 2.30 -25.28 -9.03
N SER A 231 1.47 -26.08 -8.36
CA SER A 231 1.87 -26.89 -7.20
C SER A 231 2.53 -28.22 -7.59
N ASP A 232 2.43 -28.59 -8.86
CA ASP A 232 2.85 -29.87 -9.43
C ASP A 232 3.73 -29.66 -10.68
N VAL A 233 3.69 -30.60 -11.63
CA VAL A 233 4.45 -30.55 -12.89
C VAL A 233 3.90 -29.52 -13.88
N GLY A 234 2.76 -28.89 -13.58
CA GLY A 234 2.12 -27.87 -14.42
C GLY A 234 1.41 -28.44 -15.65
N PRO A 235 0.97 -27.55 -16.58
CA PRO A 235 0.18 -27.94 -17.75
C PRO A 235 0.99 -28.81 -18.75
N ASP A 236 0.28 -29.64 -19.52
CA ASP A 236 0.86 -30.45 -20.59
C ASP A 236 1.34 -29.58 -21.76
N SER A 237 2.34 -30.10 -22.49
CA SER A 237 2.82 -29.46 -23.72
C SER A 237 1.84 -29.68 -24.87
N VAL A 238 1.60 -28.63 -25.68
CA VAL A 238 0.82 -28.72 -26.91
C VAL A 238 1.72 -28.47 -28.10
N VAL A 239 1.66 -29.35 -29.12
CA VAL A 239 2.47 -29.27 -30.33
C VAL A 239 1.67 -28.68 -31.47
N TYR A 240 2.32 -27.82 -32.24
CA TYR A 240 1.79 -27.26 -33.47
C TYR A 240 2.00 -28.24 -34.63
N GLU A 241 0.94 -28.47 -35.47
CA GLU A 241 0.97 -29.36 -36.63
C GLU A 241 1.25 -30.86 -36.36
N GLY A 242 0.93 -31.37 -35.19
CA GLY A 242 0.76 -32.79 -34.93
C GLY A 242 2.05 -33.61 -34.73
N HIS A 243 3.15 -32.99 -34.42
CA HIS A 243 4.40 -33.64 -34.08
C HIS A 243 4.75 -33.52 -32.60
N ALA A 244 4.02 -34.24 -31.75
CA ALA A 244 4.38 -34.35 -30.35
C ALA A 244 5.44 -35.43 -30.16
N PRO A 245 6.51 -35.20 -29.37
CA PRO A 245 7.32 -36.27 -28.85
C PRO A 245 6.46 -37.10 -27.90
N GLU A 246 6.67 -38.43 -27.87
CA GLU A 246 6.04 -39.22 -26.81
C GLU A 246 6.55 -38.72 -25.44
N PRO A 247 5.66 -38.45 -24.47
CA PRO A 247 6.11 -38.25 -23.10
C PRO A 247 6.83 -39.53 -22.66
N LEU A 248 8.01 -39.39 -22.05
CA LEU A 248 8.65 -40.51 -21.38
C LEU A 248 7.64 -41.08 -20.35
N PRO A 249 7.48 -42.40 -20.24
CA PRO A 249 6.46 -43.01 -19.43
C PRO A 249 6.59 -42.51 -17.99
N PHE A 250 5.54 -41.97 -17.47
CA PHE A 250 5.43 -41.53 -16.05
C PHE A 250 5.64 -42.76 -15.16
N ILE A 251 6.78 -42.84 -14.50
CA ILE A 251 7.05 -43.84 -13.46
C ILE A 251 6.48 -43.29 -12.16
N ALA A 252 5.25 -43.71 -11.83
CA ALA A 252 4.65 -43.40 -10.56
C ALA A 252 5.58 -43.88 -9.43
N ALA A 253 5.92 -42.99 -8.50
CA ALA A 253 6.72 -43.32 -7.34
C ALA A 253 6.08 -44.52 -6.61
N LYS A 254 6.81 -45.59 -6.48
CA LYS A 254 6.39 -46.72 -5.65
C LYS A 254 6.23 -46.24 -4.20
N THR A 255 5.03 -46.28 -3.68
CA THR A 255 4.75 -46.11 -2.27
C THR A 255 5.56 -47.12 -1.46
N MET A 256 6.56 -46.66 -0.73
CA MET A 256 7.25 -47.44 0.27
C MET A 256 6.33 -47.71 1.46
N PRO A 257 6.34 -48.93 2.02
CA PRO A 257 5.48 -49.27 3.19
C PRO A 257 5.97 -48.55 4.45
N ASN A 258 5.03 -48.08 5.21
CA ASN A 258 5.26 -47.50 6.56
C ASN A 258 5.93 -48.55 7.47
N GLU A 259 7.08 -48.22 8.03
CA GLU A 259 7.59 -48.93 9.21
C GLU A 259 7.31 -48.18 10.50
N PRO A 260 7.12 -48.86 11.62
CA PRO A 260 6.47 -48.31 12.77
C PRO A 260 7.38 -47.54 13.73
N ASN A 261 6.80 -46.52 14.29
CA ASN A 261 7.23 -45.63 15.35
C ASN A 261 7.88 -46.36 16.53
N LYS A 262 9.09 -45.96 16.96
CA LYS A 262 9.58 -46.18 18.30
C LYS A 262 9.90 -44.87 19.00
N SER A 263 9.13 -44.61 20.03
CA SER A 263 9.25 -43.53 20.99
C SER A 263 10.59 -43.52 21.72
N GLN A 264 11.15 -42.37 22.02
CA GLN A 264 11.52 -42.00 23.38
C GLN A 264 11.87 -40.52 23.49
N ALA A 265 11.42 -39.98 24.61
CA ALA A 265 11.40 -38.58 24.98
C ALA A 265 12.77 -37.99 25.32
N SER A 266 12.93 -36.69 25.07
CA SER A 266 13.35 -35.75 26.14
C SER A 266 13.41 -34.29 25.61
N ALA A 267 12.83 -33.42 26.44
CA ALA A 267 13.17 -32.04 26.75
C ALA A 267 12.99 -30.94 25.69
N ASP A 268 11.92 -30.22 25.84
CA ASP A 268 11.71 -28.77 25.82
C ASP A 268 12.60 -27.91 24.89
N LYS A 269 12.11 -27.67 23.69
CA LYS A 269 12.13 -26.37 23.04
C LYS A 269 10.75 -26.12 22.44
N VAL A 270 10.07 -25.11 22.94
CA VAL A 270 8.80 -24.64 22.40
C VAL A 270 9.03 -24.12 20.99
N ASP A 271 8.76 -24.96 20.01
CA ASP A 271 8.64 -24.58 18.62
C ASP A 271 7.21 -24.04 18.42
N ARG A 272 7.10 -22.72 18.25
CA ARG A 272 5.85 -22.06 17.87
C ARG A 272 5.72 -21.99 16.36
N SER A 273 5.55 -23.14 15.71
CA SER A 273 4.90 -23.21 14.42
C SER A 273 3.48 -23.74 14.60
N THR A 274 2.60 -22.92 15.15
CA THR A 274 1.17 -23.11 14.90
C THR A 274 0.88 -22.41 13.58
N SER A 275 0.86 -23.19 12.50
CA SER A 275 0.11 -22.78 11.30
C SER A 275 -1.30 -22.38 11.78
N PRO A 276 -1.79 -21.18 11.38
CA PRO A 276 -3.17 -20.85 11.68
C PRO A 276 -4.07 -21.89 11.03
N THR A 277 -4.87 -22.53 11.83
CA THR A 277 -5.96 -23.37 11.33
C THR A 277 -6.79 -22.55 10.38
N LYS A 278 -6.94 -23.06 9.14
CA LYS A 278 -7.88 -22.54 8.15
C LYS A 278 -9.20 -22.16 8.82
N PRO A 279 -9.76 -20.94 8.59
CA PRO A 279 -11.01 -20.56 9.21
C PRO A 279 -12.06 -21.63 8.95
N SER A 280 -12.71 -22.05 9.99
CA SER A 280 -13.72 -23.09 9.91
C SER A 280 -15.02 -22.50 9.38
N SER A 281 -15.35 -22.70 8.15
CA SER A 281 -16.63 -23.31 7.76
C SER A 281 -16.61 -23.56 6.26
N GLU A 282 -16.62 -24.83 5.90
CA GLU A 282 -16.85 -25.31 4.54
C GLU A 282 -18.34 -25.16 4.15
N LEU A 283 -19.17 -24.58 4.99
CA LEU A 283 -20.58 -24.36 4.71
C LEU A 283 -20.73 -23.10 3.86
N PRO A 284 -21.44 -23.15 2.73
CA PRO A 284 -21.69 -21.98 1.90
C PRO A 284 -22.48 -20.89 2.62
N LEU A 285 -23.34 -21.27 3.57
CA LEU A 285 -24.15 -20.36 4.38
C LEU A 285 -24.11 -20.73 5.85
N GLN A 286 -24.02 -19.73 6.71
CA GLN A 286 -24.08 -19.90 8.16
C GLN A 286 -25.52 -20.16 8.64
N THR A 287 -25.67 -20.87 9.75
CA THR A 287 -26.96 -21.18 10.40
C THR A 287 -26.90 -20.85 11.89
N PRO A 288 -28.02 -20.41 12.52
CA PRO A 288 -29.37 -20.30 11.98
C PRO A 288 -29.55 -19.10 11.04
N ARG A 289 -30.50 -19.18 10.13
CA ARG A 289 -30.84 -18.08 9.22
C ARG A 289 -32.20 -17.46 9.57
N GLY A 290 -32.27 -16.13 9.47
CA GLY A 290 -33.51 -15.38 9.52
C GLY A 290 -34.24 -15.33 8.17
N GLU A 291 -35.41 -14.73 8.17
CA GLU A 291 -36.16 -14.43 6.94
C GLU A 291 -35.53 -13.23 6.22
N ASN A 292 -35.64 -13.20 4.90
CA ASN A 292 -35.26 -12.04 4.11
C ASN A 292 -36.14 -10.83 4.42
N GLY A 293 -35.57 -9.64 4.36
CA GLY A 293 -36.30 -8.41 4.55
C GLY A 293 -37.31 -8.09 3.46
N ASP A 294 -38.20 -7.15 3.72
CA ASP A 294 -39.31 -6.76 2.84
C ASP A 294 -38.96 -5.65 1.83
N GLY A 295 -37.72 -5.20 1.79
CA GLY A 295 -37.21 -4.15 0.89
C GLY A 295 -37.49 -2.72 1.33
N LYS A 296 -38.16 -2.50 2.47
CA LYS A 296 -38.43 -1.16 2.99
C LYS A 296 -37.14 -0.45 3.34
N VAL A 297 -37.15 0.88 3.18
CA VAL A 297 -36.02 1.78 3.50
C VAL A 297 -36.41 2.69 4.63
N VAL A 298 -35.55 2.75 5.64
CA VAL A 298 -35.59 3.72 6.73
C VAL A 298 -34.54 4.77 6.49
N VAL A 299 -34.90 6.03 6.59
CA VAL A 299 -33.98 7.17 6.52
C VAL A 299 -33.73 7.68 7.96
N SER A 300 -32.48 7.77 8.36
CA SER A 300 -32.07 8.27 9.66
C SER A 300 -30.99 9.34 9.53
N GLY A 301 -30.73 10.07 10.62
CA GLY A 301 -29.82 11.21 10.63
C GLY A 301 -30.53 12.55 10.41
N GLU A 302 -29.87 13.66 10.71
CA GLU A 302 -30.39 15.01 10.47
C GLU A 302 -30.32 15.33 8.99
N GLN A 303 -31.48 15.63 8.36
CA GLN A 303 -31.53 16.01 6.95
C GLN A 303 -31.10 17.47 6.77
N LYS A 304 -29.82 17.70 6.94
CA LYS A 304 -29.16 19.01 6.82
C LYS A 304 -27.91 18.89 5.96
N VAL A 305 -27.49 19.99 5.34
CA VAL A 305 -26.22 20.00 4.59
C VAL A 305 -25.06 19.59 5.52
N TRP A 306 -24.12 18.82 4.98
CA TRP A 306 -22.92 18.34 5.67
C TRP A 306 -23.17 17.35 6.83
N HIS A 307 -24.42 16.91 7.01
CA HIS A 307 -24.75 15.90 8.02
C HIS A 307 -24.85 14.52 7.38
N LYS A 308 -24.41 13.52 8.12
CA LYS A 308 -24.60 12.13 7.72
C LYS A 308 -26.09 11.76 7.71
N ILE A 309 -26.60 11.44 6.55
CA ILE A 309 -27.90 10.81 6.34
C ILE A 309 -27.68 9.34 6.00
N THR A 310 -28.36 8.43 6.69
CA THR A 310 -28.21 7.00 6.46
C THR A 310 -29.50 6.43 5.88
N LEU A 311 -29.40 5.77 4.74
CA LEU A 311 -30.46 4.94 4.22
C LEU A 311 -30.18 3.49 4.64
N THR A 312 -31.10 2.88 5.40
CA THR A 312 -31.05 1.47 5.78
C THR A 312 -32.17 0.72 5.07
N GLN A 313 -31.80 -0.16 4.14
CA GLN A 313 -32.75 -1.05 3.47
C GLN A 313 -32.86 -2.37 4.21
N ASN A 314 -34.08 -2.83 4.46
CA ASN A 314 -34.38 -4.17 4.96
C ASN A 314 -34.25 -5.16 3.79
N GLY A 315 -33.01 -5.62 3.57
CA GLY A 315 -32.57 -6.39 2.40
C GLY A 315 -32.60 -7.91 2.58
N PRO A 316 -31.85 -8.65 1.77
CA PRO A 316 -31.71 -10.10 1.96
C PRO A 316 -31.00 -10.37 3.29
N PHE A 317 -31.39 -11.44 3.99
CA PHE A 317 -30.69 -11.90 5.18
C PHE A 317 -29.31 -12.44 4.78
N ALA A 318 -28.29 -11.99 5.50
CA ALA A 318 -26.92 -12.49 5.36
C ALA A 318 -26.25 -12.62 6.73
N HIS A 319 -25.18 -13.40 6.75
CA HIS A 319 -24.26 -13.49 7.86
C HIS A 319 -22.87 -13.07 7.36
N GLU A 320 -22.11 -12.31 8.15
CA GLU A 320 -20.81 -11.80 7.72
C GLU A 320 -19.77 -12.87 7.34
N LYS A 321 -20.03 -14.16 7.68
CA LYS A 321 -19.19 -15.32 7.32
C LYS A 321 -19.84 -16.20 6.23
N ASP A 322 -20.89 -15.73 5.54
CA ASP A 322 -21.47 -16.47 4.41
C ASP A 322 -20.51 -16.45 3.20
N ASN A 323 -20.31 -17.62 2.57
CA ASN A 323 -19.39 -17.77 1.44
C ASN A 323 -20.09 -17.75 0.07
N ALA A 324 -21.34 -18.19 -0.04
CA ALA A 324 -22.07 -18.22 -1.31
C ALA A 324 -23.61 -18.16 -1.09
N PRO A 325 -24.22 -16.96 -1.24
CA PRO A 325 -23.59 -15.70 -1.58
C PRO A 325 -22.84 -15.07 -0.40
N ASN A 326 -21.64 -14.57 -0.66
CA ASN A 326 -20.90 -13.73 0.27
C ASN A 326 -21.51 -12.31 0.27
N PRO A 327 -21.91 -11.75 1.44
CA PRO A 327 -22.57 -10.45 1.47
C PRO A 327 -21.71 -9.30 0.96
N PHE A 328 -20.39 -9.42 1.02
CA PHE A 328 -19.46 -8.36 0.64
C PHE A 328 -19.05 -8.41 -0.83
N THR A 329 -18.96 -9.61 -1.44
CA THR A 329 -18.56 -9.77 -2.83
C THR A 329 -19.72 -9.97 -3.78
N ASP A 330 -20.77 -10.75 -3.39
CA ASP A 330 -21.80 -11.23 -4.30
C ASP A 330 -23.04 -10.34 -4.33
N HIS A 331 -23.07 -9.31 -3.50
CA HIS A 331 -24.10 -8.30 -3.49
C HIS A 331 -23.51 -6.92 -3.70
N ARG A 332 -24.04 -6.17 -4.68
CA ARG A 332 -23.66 -4.79 -4.94
C ARG A 332 -24.85 -3.87 -4.71
N MET A 333 -24.83 -3.16 -3.58
CA MET A 333 -25.72 -2.03 -3.32
C MET A 333 -25.01 -0.73 -3.68
N SER A 334 -25.72 0.20 -4.31
CA SER A 334 -25.34 1.60 -4.45
C SER A 334 -26.58 2.49 -4.41
N VAL A 335 -26.42 3.74 -4.01
CA VAL A 335 -27.52 4.71 -3.98
C VAL A 335 -27.11 5.94 -4.75
N THR A 336 -27.91 6.28 -5.77
CA THR A 336 -27.76 7.55 -6.49
C THR A 336 -28.68 8.59 -5.88
N PHE A 337 -28.10 9.67 -5.41
CA PHE A 337 -28.78 10.88 -4.91
C PHE A 337 -28.74 11.94 -6.01
N SER A 338 -29.87 12.55 -6.33
CA SER A 338 -29.99 13.55 -7.39
C SER A 338 -30.72 14.77 -6.85
N HIS A 339 -30.03 15.91 -6.87
CA HIS A 339 -30.61 17.19 -6.50
C HIS A 339 -31.37 17.83 -7.69
N THR A 340 -32.27 18.75 -7.41
CA THR A 340 -33.10 19.42 -8.42
C THR A 340 -32.31 20.30 -9.39
N ASP A 341 -31.09 20.72 -9.06
CA ASP A 341 -30.18 21.46 -9.94
C ASP A 341 -29.39 20.58 -10.93
N GLY A 342 -29.52 19.25 -10.85
CA GLY A 342 -28.83 18.28 -11.69
C GLY A 342 -27.59 17.65 -11.04
N THR A 343 -27.19 18.09 -9.86
CA THR A 343 -26.08 17.47 -9.14
C THR A 343 -26.42 16.04 -8.71
N GLN A 344 -25.47 15.12 -8.85
CA GLN A 344 -25.65 13.71 -8.52
C GLN A 344 -24.45 13.16 -7.76
N TYR A 345 -24.74 12.29 -6.79
CA TYR A 345 -23.79 11.47 -6.06
C TYR A 345 -24.23 10.00 -6.12
N THR A 346 -23.34 9.10 -6.49
CA THR A 346 -23.59 7.66 -6.39
C THR A 346 -22.66 7.08 -5.34
N VAL A 347 -23.21 6.77 -4.17
CA VAL A 347 -22.42 6.25 -3.05
C VAL A 347 -22.55 4.72 -2.98
N PRO A 348 -21.47 3.98 -2.68
CA PRO A 348 -21.55 2.54 -2.44
C PRO A 348 -22.30 2.24 -1.14
N GLY A 349 -23.06 1.16 -1.14
CA GLY A 349 -23.66 0.60 0.06
C GLY A 349 -22.93 -0.65 0.55
N TYR A 350 -23.24 -1.08 1.77
CA TYR A 350 -22.59 -2.18 2.45
C TYR A 350 -23.56 -2.99 3.33
N PHE A 351 -23.17 -4.22 3.69
CA PHE A 351 -23.87 -5.06 4.64
C PHE A 351 -23.61 -4.60 6.09
N ALA A 352 -24.66 -4.41 6.88
CA ALA A 352 -24.62 -3.86 8.23
C ALA A 352 -25.29 -4.76 9.28
N ALA A 353 -25.26 -6.06 9.09
CA ALA A 353 -25.84 -7.07 9.99
C ALA A 353 -27.29 -6.71 10.42
N ASP A 354 -27.55 -6.53 11.72
CA ASP A 354 -28.84 -6.10 12.25
C ASP A 354 -29.10 -4.59 12.19
N GLY A 355 -28.06 -3.81 11.82
CA GLY A 355 -28.10 -2.35 11.80
C GLY A 355 -27.78 -1.67 13.13
N GLU A 356 -27.53 -2.42 14.20
CA GLU A 356 -27.10 -1.95 15.51
C GLU A 356 -25.83 -2.69 15.99
N ALA A 357 -25.05 -3.21 15.05
CA ALA A 357 -23.91 -4.10 15.31
C ALA A 357 -22.89 -3.51 16.29
N ALA A 358 -22.67 -2.21 16.30
CA ALA A 358 -21.80 -1.55 17.28
C ALA A 358 -22.21 -1.85 18.75
N ASN A 359 -23.51 -2.01 19.00
CA ASN A 359 -24.06 -2.25 20.33
C ASN A 359 -24.48 -3.71 20.57
N SER A 360 -24.94 -4.40 19.54
CA SER A 360 -25.45 -5.77 19.63
C SER A 360 -24.38 -6.84 19.41
N SER A 361 -23.21 -6.47 18.83
CA SER A 361 -22.19 -7.38 18.30
C SER A 361 -22.76 -8.40 17.29
N SER A 362 -23.78 -8.02 16.54
CA SER A 362 -24.46 -8.92 15.60
C SER A 362 -23.59 -9.22 14.37
N GLU A 363 -23.47 -10.50 14.05
CA GLU A 363 -22.78 -11.01 12.86
C GLU A 363 -23.73 -11.22 11.66
N SER A 364 -25.04 -11.03 11.84
CA SER A 364 -26.03 -11.35 10.83
C SER A 364 -27.27 -10.46 10.90
N GLY A 365 -28.02 -10.38 9.81
CA GLY A 365 -29.25 -9.63 9.75
C GLY A 365 -29.67 -9.29 8.34
N THR A 366 -30.57 -8.30 8.24
CA THR A 366 -31.14 -7.85 6.96
C THR A 366 -30.83 -6.39 6.64
N SER A 367 -29.96 -5.74 7.40
CA SER A 367 -29.67 -4.32 7.22
C SER A 367 -28.58 -4.08 6.17
N TRP A 368 -28.92 -3.30 5.15
CA TRP A 368 -28.03 -2.82 4.11
C TRP A 368 -28.04 -1.31 4.12
N ARG A 369 -26.87 -0.68 4.22
CA ARG A 369 -26.73 0.76 4.47
C ARG A 369 -26.00 1.47 3.36
N ALA A 370 -26.36 2.75 3.15
CA ALA A 370 -25.57 3.72 2.43
C ALA A 370 -25.61 5.06 3.19
N HIS A 371 -24.47 5.73 3.24
CA HIS A 371 -24.34 7.03 3.89
C HIS A 371 -24.23 8.15 2.86
N PHE A 372 -24.91 9.27 3.13
CA PHE A 372 -24.87 10.44 2.28
C PHE A 372 -24.66 11.70 3.11
N ALA A 373 -23.74 12.56 2.70
CA ALA A 373 -23.51 13.88 3.29
C ALA A 373 -23.80 14.95 2.22
N PRO A 374 -25.05 15.48 2.16
CA PRO A 374 -25.45 16.45 1.13
C PRO A 374 -24.69 17.76 1.27
N ASP A 375 -24.36 18.37 0.13
CA ASP A 375 -23.67 19.65 0.04
C ASP A 375 -24.60 20.83 -0.28
N ARG A 376 -25.90 20.57 -0.44
CA ARG A 376 -26.90 21.58 -0.86
C ARG A 376 -28.22 21.41 -0.14
N VAL A 377 -28.87 22.52 0.19
CA VAL A 377 -30.23 22.55 0.68
C VAL A 377 -31.23 22.27 -0.44
N GLY A 378 -32.39 21.74 -0.08
CA GLY A 378 -33.47 21.47 -1.02
C GLY A 378 -33.88 20.03 -1.12
N GLU A 379 -34.62 19.72 -2.19
CA GLU A 379 -35.12 18.36 -2.44
C GLU A 379 -34.08 17.52 -3.17
N TRP A 380 -33.78 16.35 -2.61
CA TRP A 380 -32.97 15.31 -3.20
C TRP A 380 -33.84 14.07 -3.46
N ASN A 381 -33.74 13.52 -4.64
CA ASN A 381 -34.30 12.21 -4.95
C ASN A 381 -33.20 11.16 -4.78
N TRP A 382 -33.56 10.00 -4.21
CA TRP A 382 -32.62 8.87 -4.13
C TRP A 382 -33.21 7.62 -4.78
N LYS A 383 -32.33 6.80 -5.33
CA LYS A 383 -32.66 5.52 -5.93
C LYS A 383 -31.60 4.47 -5.61
N ILE A 384 -32.05 3.32 -5.12
CA ILE A 384 -31.19 2.17 -4.83
C ILE A 384 -31.02 1.31 -6.08
N SER A 385 -29.79 0.93 -6.36
CA SER A 385 -29.42 -0.16 -7.25
C SER A 385 -28.92 -1.31 -6.39
N PHE A 386 -29.58 -2.46 -6.47
CA PHE A 386 -29.23 -3.66 -5.70
C PHE A 386 -29.11 -4.86 -6.63
N HIS A 387 -27.88 -5.31 -6.88
CA HIS A 387 -27.59 -6.43 -7.79
C HIS A 387 -26.95 -7.59 -7.03
N SER A 388 -27.19 -8.81 -7.51
CA SER A 388 -26.59 -10.03 -6.96
C SER A 388 -26.07 -10.93 -8.08
N GLY A 389 -24.91 -11.53 -7.83
CA GLY A 389 -24.19 -12.44 -8.71
C GLY A 389 -22.77 -12.63 -8.19
N THR A 390 -22.05 -13.62 -8.67
CA THR A 390 -20.67 -13.88 -8.26
C THR A 390 -19.82 -12.63 -8.47
N ASP A 391 -19.09 -12.21 -7.42
CA ASP A 391 -18.22 -11.05 -7.40
C ASP A 391 -18.88 -9.72 -7.84
N ALA A 392 -20.21 -9.61 -7.72
CA ALA A 392 -20.99 -8.45 -8.17
C ALA A 392 -20.48 -7.11 -7.67
N ALA A 393 -19.90 -7.07 -6.44
CA ALA A 393 -19.43 -5.85 -5.82
C ALA A 393 -18.06 -5.38 -6.32
N ILE A 394 -17.23 -6.29 -6.84
CA ILE A 394 -15.81 -6.06 -7.10
C ILE A 394 -15.39 -6.30 -8.56
N ALA A 395 -16.17 -7.02 -9.36
CA ALA A 395 -15.87 -7.26 -10.76
C ALA A 395 -16.07 -5.99 -11.60
N GLU A 396 -15.17 -5.72 -12.54
CA GLU A 396 -15.30 -4.62 -13.53
C GLU A 396 -16.50 -4.83 -14.43
N HIS A 397 -16.69 -6.06 -14.90
CA HIS A 397 -17.83 -6.49 -15.71
C HIS A 397 -18.52 -7.65 -14.99
N SER A 398 -19.72 -7.43 -14.51
CA SER A 398 -20.48 -8.41 -13.76
C SER A 398 -21.77 -8.75 -14.48
N ASP A 399 -22.05 -10.06 -14.61
CA ASP A 399 -23.37 -10.56 -15.04
C ASP A 399 -24.43 -10.49 -13.91
N ALA A 400 -24.17 -9.74 -12.86
CA ALA A 400 -25.03 -9.55 -11.72
C ALA A 400 -26.38 -9.00 -12.15
N LYS A 401 -27.44 -9.56 -11.58
CA LYS A 401 -28.82 -9.23 -11.92
C LYS A 401 -29.48 -8.41 -10.81
N PRO A 402 -30.41 -7.51 -11.17
CA PRO A 402 -31.23 -6.79 -10.20
C PRO A 402 -31.92 -7.76 -9.24
N LEU A 403 -31.70 -7.59 -7.94
CA LEU A 403 -32.29 -8.43 -6.90
C LEU A 403 -33.59 -7.82 -6.39
N ARG A 404 -34.72 -8.36 -6.83
CA ARG A 404 -36.06 -7.92 -6.38
C ARG A 404 -36.39 -8.55 -5.02
N PRO A 405 -37.11 -7.82 -4.10
CA PRO A 405 -37.73 -6.49 -4.28
C PRO A 405 -36.80 -5.30 -3.94
N TYR A 406 -35.52 -5.53 -3.71
CA TYR A 406 -34.57 -4.55 -3.15
C TYR A 406 -34.07 -3.54 -4.21
N ASP A 407 -33.94 -3.99 -5.45
CA ASP A 407 -33.51 -3.13 -6.55
C ASP A 407 -34.60 -2.18 -7.03
N GLY A 408 -34.19 -0.92 -7.31
CA GLY A 408 -35.09 0.09 -7.88
C GLY A 408 -35.92 0.85 -6.86
N VAL A 409 -35.79 0.59 -5.56
CA VAL A 409 -36.48 1.33 -4.50
C VAL A 409 -35.96 2.78 -4.51
N SER A 410 -36.87 3.75 -4.35
CA SER A 410 -36.56 5.17 -4.43
C SER A 410 -37.40 5.99 -3.45
N GLY A 411 -36.96 7.20 -3.20
CA GLY A 411 -37.65 8.16 -2.33
C GLY A 411 -37.06 9.55 -2.40
N LYS A 412 -37.39 10.39 -1.42
CA LYS A 412 -36.99 11.78 -1.37
C LYS A 412 -36.45 12.16 0.01
N LEU A 413 -35.58 13.19 0.02
CA LEU A 413 -35.08 13.87 1.20
C LEU A 413 -35.35 15.36 1.05
N SER A 414 -35.62 16.04 2.17
CA SER A 414 -35.69 17.50 2.22
C SER A 414 -34.59 18.01 3.12
N VAL A 415 -33.51 18.55 2.53
CA VAL A 415 -32.29 18.94 3.21
C VAL A 415 -32.37 20.42 3.58
N ALA A 416 -32.16 20.74 4.87
CA ALA A 416 -32.10 22.09 5.42
C ALA A 416 -30.65 22.56 5.60
N GLU A 417 -30.49 23.84 6.02
CA GLU A 417 -29.20 24.38 6.40
C GLU A 417 -28.61 23.69 7.65
N SER A 418 -27.31 23.71 7.78
CA SER A 418 -26.63 23.25 8.99
C SER A 418 -26.86 24.25 10.13
N ASP A 419 -27.07 23.75 11.33
CA ASP A 419 -27.17 24.53 12.56
C ASP A 419 -25.93 24.42 13.47
N LYS A 420 -24.85 23.86 12.95
CA LYS A 420 -23.60 23.66 13.68
C LYS A 420 -22.72 24.91 13.62
N SER A 421 -21.81 25.02 14.55
CA SER A 421 -20.89 26.16 14.70
C SER A 421 -19.59 25.73 15.37
N GLY A 422 -18.62 26.61 15.43
CA GLY A 422 -17.34 26.39 16.10
C GLY A 422 -16.47 25.38 15.32
N ARG A 423 -15.94 24.38 16.00
CA ARG A 423 -15.03 23.39 15.39
C ARG A 423 -15.72 22.27 14.62
N ASP A 424 -17.03 22.10 14.82
CA ASP A 424 -17.79 21.03 14.15
C ASP A 424 -17.70 21.20 12.62
N LEU A 425 -17.13 20.22 11.92
CA LEU A 425 -16.91 20.30 10.47
C LEU A 425 -18.22 20.47 9.69
N ARG A 426 -19.36 20.10 10.26
CA ARG A 426 -20.68 20.31 9.66
C ARG A 426 -21.08 21.80 9.57
N ALA A 427 -20.35 22.68 10.25
CA ALA A 427 -20.48 24.14 10.09
C ALA A 427 -19.68 24.69 8.89
N HIS A 428 -18.60 24.00 8.53
CA HIS A 428 -17.64 24.45 7.51
C HIS A 428 -17.79 23.73 6.18
N GLY A 429 -18.38 22.55 6.17
CA GLY A 429 -18.52 21.70 5.00
C GLY A 429 -17.32 20.81 4.74
N ARG A 430 -17.46 19.98 3.69
CA ARG A 430 -16.43 19.00 3.31
C ARG A 430 -15.14 19.69 2.87
N LEU A 431 -14.00 19.17 3.32
CA LEU A 431 -12.70 19.52 2.79
C LEU A 431 -12.49 18.87 1.42
N ALA A 432 -12.15 19.69 0.44
CA ALA A 432 -11.92 19.23 -0.93
C ALA A 432 -10.58 19.73 -1.48
N TYR A 433 -10.01 18.96 -2.39
CA TYR A 433 -8.91 19.41 -3.23
C TYR A 433 -9.45 20.38 -4.30
N VAL A 434 -8.87 21.58 -4.35
CA VAL A 434 -9.32 22.66 -5.26
C VAL A 434 -8.23 23.10 -6.25
N GLY A 435 -7.30 22.22 -6.59
CA GLY A 435 -6.19 22.52 -7.50
C GLY A 435 -5.13 23.45 -6.89
N LYS A 436 -5.00 23.46 -5.57
CA LYS A 436 -4.00 24.24 -4.82
C LYS A 436 -3.24 23.35 -3.84
N HIS A 437 -2.19 23.90 -3.24
CA HIS A 437 -1.39 23.21 -2.22
C HIS A 437 -2.12 23.03 -0.87
N TYR A 438 -3.35 23.49 -0.77
CA TYR A 438 -4.16 23.42 0.46
C TYR A 438 -5.58 22.98 0.14
N LEU A 439 -6.15 22.16 1.01
CA LEU A 439 -7.57 21.82 0.95
C LEU A 439 -8.42 23.02 1.34
N GLN A 440 -9.67 23.06 0.87
CA GLN A 440 -10.63 24.12 1.18
C GLN A 440 -11.96 23.52 1.68
N HIS A 441 -12.52 24.10 2.71
CA HIS A 441 -13.87 23.78 3.14
C HIS A 441 -14.89 24.33 2.14
N LEU A 442 -15.70 23.46 1.53
CA LEU A 442 -16.65 23.83 0.49
C LEU A 442 -17.81 24.71 1.01
N GLY A 443 -18.15 24.61 2.30
CA GLY A 443 -19.22 25.40 2.92
C GLY A 443 -18.77 26.80 3.32
N SER A 444 -17.66 26.93 4.06
CA SER A 444 -17.14 28.21 4.53
C SER A 444 -16.20 28.91 3.56
N GLY A 445 -15.57 28.18 2.64
CA GLY A 445 -14.53 28.70 1.76
C GLY A 445 -13.16 28.86 2.42
N GLU A 446 -13.02 28.49 3.70
CA GLU A 446 -11.75 28.58 4.43
C GLU A 446 -10.76 27.51 3.97
N TYR A 447 -9.49 27.92 3.83
CA TYR A 447 -8.41 26.99 3.55
C TYR A 447 -7.90 26.33 4.83
N PHE A 448 -7.39 25.11 4.70
CA PHE A 448 -7.07 24.25 5.83
C PHE A 448 -5.57 23.99 5.95
N ILE A 449 -5.04 24.11 7.17
CA ILE A 449 -3.74 23.62 7.59
C ILE A 449 -3.96 22.60 8.70
N LYS A 450 -3.36 21.42 8.58
CA LYS A 450 -3.46 20.38 9.62
C LYS A 450 -2.32 20.48 10.62
N ALA A 451 -2.59 20.16 11.89
CA ALA A 451 -1.57 19.91 12.90
C ALA A 451 -2.11 19.00 13.99
N GLY A 452 -1.40 17.91 14.29
CA GLY A 452 -1.82 16.95 15.29
C GLY A 452 -0.99 15.68 15.36
N ALA A 453 -1.62 14.56 15.68
CA ALA A 453 -0.95 13.30 16.00
C ALA A 453 -0.93 12.32 14.82
N ASP A 454 0.26 11.82 14.49
CA ASP A 454 0.46 10.65 13.64
C ASP A 454 0.66 9.36 14.47
N ALA A 455 0.77 9.48 15.76
CA ALA A 455 1.00 8.36 16.68
C ALA A 455 -0.12 8.24 17.73
N PRO A 456 -0.48 7.00 18.06
CA PRO A 456 0.08 5.76 17.55
C PRO A 456 -0.56 5.39 16.21
N GLU A 457 0.21 4.90 15.25
CA GLU A 457 -0.31 4.36 13.99
C GLU A 457 -1.34 3.26 14.23
N THR A 458 -1.10 2.46 15.26
CA THR A 458 -2.00 1.40 15.73
C THR A 458 -3.13 1.92 16.63
N LEU A 459 -3.63 3.14 16.40
CA LEU A 459 -4.70 3.78 17.18
C LEU A 459 -5.95 2.90 17.31
N LEU A 460 -6.31 2.19 16.24
CA LEU A 460 -7.47 1.32 16.18
C LEU A 460 -7.25 -0.06 16.84
N ALA A 461 -6.05 -0.36 17.35
CA ALA A 461 -5.80 -1.52 18.21
C ALA A 461 -6.33 -1.27 19.63
N PHE A 462 -7.62 -1.02 19.76
CA PHE A 462 -8.29 -0.62 21.00
C PHE A 462 -9.09 -1.77 21.59
N ALA A 463 -8.87 -2.04 22.89
CA ALA A 463 -9.46 -3.18 23.56
C ALA A 463 -10.99 -3.18 23.66
N ASP A 464 -11.62 -1.99 23.54
CA ASP A 464 -13.08 -1.87 23.57
C ASP A 464 -13.76 -2.14 22.23
N PHE A 465 -12.99 -2.27 21.13
CA PHE A 465 -13.55 -2.73 19.85
C PHE A 465 -13.72 -4.24 19.83
N ASP A 466 -14.84 -4.70 19.32
CA ASP A 466 -15.15 -6.11 19.20
C ASP A 466 -14.09 -6.84 18.34
N ASN A 467 -13.82 -8.09 18.69
CA ASN A 467 -12.91 -9.00 17.96
C ASN A 467 -11.52 -8.39 17.60
N THR A 468 -11.06 -7.40 18.37
CA THR A 468 -9.72 -6.82 18.20
C THR A 468 -8.72 -7.63 19.04
N LEU A 469 -7.66 -8.10 18.39
CA LEU A 469 -6.66 -8.98 18.96
C LEU A 469 -5.26 -8.43 18.73
N ALA A 470 -4.33 -8.70 19.62
CA ALA A 470 -2.92 -8.37 19.46
C ALA A 470 -2.13 -9.59 19.03
N GLY A 471 -1.50 -9.56 17.86
CA GLY A 471 -0.63 -10.64 17.35
C GLY A 471 0.61 -10.82 18.23
N ASN A 472 1.16 -9.72 18.76
CA ASN A 472 2.27 -9.75 19.71
C ASN A 472 1.99 -8.87 20.95
N PRO A 473 1.20 -9.35 21.94
CA PRO A 473 0.80 -8.55 23.09
C PRO A 473 1.96 -8.03 23.97
N LYS A 474 3.15 -8.62 23.86
CA LYS A 474 4.33 -8.16 24.61
C LYS A 474 5.00 -6.94 23.97
N LYS A 475 4.98 -6.84 22.63
CA LYS A 475 5.55 -5.73 21.88
C LYS A 475 4.51 -4.62 21.67
N ALA A 476 3.30 -5.02 21.31
CA ALA A 476 2.21 -4.15 20.92
C ALA A 476 0.89 -4.60 21.59
N PRO A 477 0.68 -4.28 22.88
CA PRO A 477 -0.58 -4.58 23.56
C PRO A 477 -1.74 -3.79 22.90
N LEU A 478 -2.96 -4.28 23.11
CA LEU A 478 -4.14 -3.48 22.81
C LEU A 478 -4.17 -2.26 23.73
N LYS A 479 -4.52 -1.14 23.17
CA LYS A 479 -4.66 0.14 23.88
C LYS A 479 -5.94 0.17 24.69
N THR A 480 -5.89 0.77 25.84
CA THR A 480 -7.07 1.04 26.69
C THR A 480 -7.45 2.51 26.71
N TRP A 481 -6.50 3.37 26.33
CA TRP A 481 -6.60 4.83 26.45
C TRP A 481 -7.00 5.27 27.86
N GLN A 482 -6.63 4.50 28.86
CA GLN A 482 -6.99 4.73 30.26
C GLN A 482 -6.64 6.12 30.76
N PRO A 483 -5.50 6.75 30.40
CA PRO A 483 -5.18 8.11 30.80
C PRO A 483 -6.21 9.14 30.36
N HIS A 484 -6.96 8.86 29.28
CA HIS A 484 -7.94 9.79 28.69
C HIS A 484 -9.41 9.48 29.05
N VAL A 485 -9.69 8.45 29.84
CA VAL A 485 -11.08 8.18 30.29
C VAL A 485 -11.69 9.36 31.02
N GLY A 486 -10.89 10.16 31.77
CA GLY A 486 -11.33 11.36 32.46
C GLY A 486 -11.64 12.56 31.56
N ASP A 487 -11.24 12.54 30.30
CA ASP A 487 -11.54 13.59 29.33
C ASP A 487 -12.89 13.39 28.64
N TRP A 488 -13.42 12.17 28.67
CA TRP A 488 -14.78 11.90 28.20
C TRP A 488 -15.80 12.69 29.00
N GLN A 489 -16.79 13.29 28.34
CA GLN A 489 -17.83 14.10 28.98
C GLN A 489 -19.21 13.49 28.71
N PRO A 490 -20.18 13.71 29.64
CA PRO A 490 -21.57 13.32 29.39
C PRO A 490 -22.10 13.93 28.10
N GLY A 491 -22.60 13.05 27.20
CA GLY A 491 -23.05 13.39 25.85
C GLY A 491 -22.07 13.01 24.74
N ASP A 492 -20.83 12.71 25.08
CA ASP A 492 -19.90 12.06 24.13
C ASP A 492 -20.34 10.61 23.87
N PRO A 493 -20.09 10.07 22.67
CA PRO A 493 -20.56 8.73 22.32
C PRO A 493 -19.85 7.63 23.11
N THR A 494 -20.57 6.53 23.25
CA THR A 494 -20.06 5.24 23.72
C THR A 494 -20.82 4.16 22.96
N TRP A 495 -20.37 2.93 23.08
CA TRP A 495 -21.11 1.75 22.58
C TRP A 495 -21.21 0.69 23.66
N GLN A 496 -22.15 -0.26 23.49
CA GLN A 496 -22.47 -1.27 24.47
C GLN A 496 -22.65 -0.64 25.88
N ASP A 497 -22.21 -1.26 26.93
CA ASP A 497 -22.37 -0.79 28.33
C ASP A 497 -21.41 0.35 28.71
N GLY A 498 -21.13 1.28 27.80
CA GLY A 498 -20.28 2.45 28.05
C GLY A 498 -18.80 2.24 27.66
N LYS A 499 -18.52 1.32 26.76
CA LYS A 499 -17.22 1.15 26.12
C LYS A 499 -16.88 2.39 25.26
N GLY A 500 -15.59 2.57 24.95
CA GLY A 500 -15.10 3.62 24.07
C GLY A 500 -14.62 4.90 24.75
N LYS A 501 -14.88 5.09 26.04
CA LYS A 501 -14.58 6.34 26.75
C LYS A 501 -13.11 6.75 26.66
N GLY A 502 -12.18 5.80 26.67
CA GLY A 502 -10.76 6.10 26.60
C GLY A 502 -10.38 6.79 25.28
N LEU A 503 -10.67 6.18 24.15
CA LEU A 503 -10.33 6.72 22.82
C LEU A 503 -11.13 7.97 22.47
N ILE A 504 -12.43 8.01 22.80
CA ILE A 504 -13.27 9.20 22.64
C ILE A 504 -12.73 10.36 23.49
N GLY A 505 -12.31 10.08 24.74
CA GLY A 505 -11.67 11.06 25.60
C GLY A 505 -10.34 11.58 25.06
N ALA A 506 -9.52 10.69 24.47
CA ALA A 506 -8.27 11.08 23.82
C ALA A 506 -8.49 12.06 22.65
N ILE A 507 -9.44 11.77 21.77
CA ILE A 507 -9.81 12.67 20.67
C ILE A 507 -10.33 14.01 21.21
N ARG A 508 -11.14 13.98 22.25
CA ARG A 508 -11.61 15.21 22.92
C ARG A 508 -10.45 16.04 23.49
N TYR A 509 -9.51 15.39 24.16
CA TYR A 509 -8.30 16.04 24.68
C TYR A 509 -7.50 16.72 23.56
N LEU A 510 -7.17 15.98 22.50
CA LEU A 510 -6.37 16.49 21.39
C LEU A 510 -7.07 17.67 20.68
N SER A 511 -8.37 17.54 20.42
CA SER A 511 -9.20 18.63 19.88
C SER A 511 -9.22 19.84 20.84
N GLY A 512 -9.36 19.60 22.15
CA GLY A 512 -9.31 20.63 23.18
C GLY A 512 -7.97 21.38 23.25
N LYS A 513 -6.87 20.72 22.90
CA LYS A 513 -5.54 21.34 22.75
C LYS A 513 -5.44 22.20 21.49
N GLY A 514 -6.43 22.18 20.61
CA GLY A 514 -6.48 22.98 19.38
C GLY A 514 -5.93 22.26 18.14
N CYS A 515 -5.50 21.01 18.27
CA CYS A 515 -5.16 20.16 17.14
C CYS A 515 -6.40 19.82 16.31
N ASN A 516 -6.21 19.46 15.04
CA ASN A 516 -7.29 19.23 14.09
C ASN A 516 -7.10 18.00 13.20
N VAL A 517 -6.21 17.08 13.59
CA VAL A 517 -5.94 15.84 12.85
C VAL A 517 -5.46 14.73 13.79
N PHE A 518 -5.81 13.50 13.47
CA PHE A 518 -5.15 12.29 13.94
C PHE A 518 -5.14 11.24 12.84
N SER A 519 -4.08 10.44 12.80
CA SER A 519 -3.91 9.34 11.84
C SER A 519 -4.13 7.98 12.48
N PHE A 520 -4.34 6.98 11.64
CA PHE A 520 -4.50 5.59 12.04
C PHE A 520 -4.36 4.65 10.84
N LEU A 521 -3.76 3.49 11.07
CA LEU A 521 -3.81 2.36 10.15
C LEU A 521 -5.17 1.67 10.23
N THR A 522 -5.70 1.26 9.09
CA THR A 522 -6.89 0.39 9.02
C THR A 522 -6.54 -1.08 8.73
N TYR A 523 -5.28 -1.36 8.37
CA TYR A 523 -4.77 -2.71 8.19
C TYR A 523 -3.26 -2.78 8.41
N ASN A 524 -2.80 -3.57 9.40
CA ASN A 524 -1.38 -3.76 9.73
C ASN A 524 -0.99 -5.22 10.05
N ALA A 525 -1.72 -6.20 9.53
CA ALA A 525 -1.38 -7.60 9.78
C ALA A 525 0.03 -7.93 9.29
N GLY A 526 0.86 -8.49 10.16
CA GLY A 526 2.27 -8.80 9.87
C GLY A 526 3.24 -7.62 10.00
N GLY A 527 2.74 -6.39 10.09
CA GLY A 527 3.49 -5.17 10.27
C GLY A 527 3.68 -4.77 11.74
N ASP A 528 3.87 -3.50 11.98
CA ASP A 528 4.06 -2.96 13.31
C ASP A 528 2.79 -3.10 14.16
N GLY A 529 2.91 -3.81 15.23
CA GLY A 529 1.79 -4.14 16.11
C GLY A 529 1.04 -5.42 15.74
N ASP A 530 0.80 -5.73 14.47
CA ASP A 530 0.01 -6.88 14.01
C ASP A 530 -1.30 -7.01 14.80
N ASN A 531 -2.10 -5.94 14.84
CA ASN A 531 -3.23 -5.82 15.77
C ASN A 531 -4.42 -4.99 15.25
N VAL A 532 -4.39 -4.56 13.97
CA VAL A 532 -5.48 -3.84 13.31
C VAL A 532 -5.85 -4.51 11.99
N TRP A 533 -7.09 -4.94 11.86
CA TRP A 533 -7.70 -5.41 10.61
C TRP A 533 -9.22 -5.26 10.67
N PRO A 534 -9.87 -4.96 9.52
CA PRO A 534 -11.32 -4.79 9.46
C PRO A 534 -12.08 -6.11 9.30
N PHE A 535 -11.36 -7.23 9.18
CA PHE A 535 -11.90 -8.55 8.84
C PHE A 535 -12.41 -9.30 10.08
N VAL A 536 -13.28 -10.29 9.85
CA VAL A 536 -13.73 -11.22 10.90
C VAL A 536 -12.60 -12.05 11.48
N HIS A 537 -11.56 -12.30 10.69
CA HIS A 537 -10.32 -12.96 11.10
C HIS A 537 -9.15 -12.31 10.39
N ARG A 538 -7.96 -12.26 11.04
CA ARG A 538 -6.73 -11.63 10.54
C ARG A 538 -6.40 -11.96 9.08
N ASP A 539 -6.59 -13.21 8.69
CA ASP A 539 -6.19 -13.72 7.37
C ASP A 539 -7.37 -13.90 6.40
N ASP A 540 -8.60 -13.62 6.82
CA ASP A 540 -9.80 -13.69 6.00
C ASP A 540 -10.14 -12.31 5.41
N LYS A 541 -9.61 -12.01 4.26
CA LYS A 541 -9.71 -10.69 3.60
C LYS A 541 -10.99 -10.49 2.80
N MET A 542 -11.88 -11.48 2.79
CA MET A 542 -13.12 -11.44 2.01
C MET A 542 -14.38 -11.34 2.89
N HIS A 543 -14.23 -11.33 4.22
CA HIS A 543 -15.31 -11.17 5.19
C HIS A 543 -14.98 -10.11 6.22
N TYR A 544 -15.86 -9.15 6.41
CA TYR A 544 -15.66 -7.97 7.24
C TYR A 544 -16.46 -8.05 8.53
N ASP A 545 -15.85 -7.61 9.62
CA ASP A 545 -16.45 -7.57 10.94
C ASP A 545 -17.41 -6.37 11.06
N CYS A 546 -18.70 -6.64 10.99
CA CYS A 546 -19.72 -5.59 10.99
C CYS A 546 -19.73 -4.78 12.29
N SER A 547 -19.56 -5.43 13.44
CA SER A 547 -19.59 -4.76 14.74
C SER A 547 -18.41 -3.84 14.96
N LYS A 548 -17.20 -4.33 14.69
CA LYS A 548 -15.96 -3.56 14.78
C LYS A 548 -15.99 -2.31 13.89
N LEU A 549 -16.39 -2.49 12.63
CA LEU A 549 -16.45 -1.38 11.67
C LEU A 549 -17.52 -0.35 12.02
N ASP A 550 -18.66 -0.75 12.57
CA ASP A 550 -19.67 0.18 13.07
C ASP A 550 -19.13 0.96 14.30
N GLN A 551 -18.34 0.30 15.17
CA GLN A 551 -17.66 0.95 16.31
C GLN A 551 -16.59 1.96 15.84
N TRP A 552 -15.79 1.64 14.81
CA TRP A 552 -14.89 2.60 14.18
C TRP A 552 -15.65 3.82 13.64
N GLY A 553 -16.81 3.59 13.02
CA GLY A 553 -17.68 4.65 12.52
C GLY A 553 -18.13 5.64 13.60
N ILE A 554 -18.38 5.18 14.84
CA ILE A 554 -18.68 6.05 15.98
C ILE A 554 -17.51 7.00 16.30
N VAL A 555 -16.29 6.46 16.27
CA VAL A 555 -15.06 7.25 16.53
C VAL A 555 -14.84 8.29 15.44
N PHE A 556 -15.01 7.95 14.17
CA PHE A 556 -14.81 8.86 13.04
C PHE A 556 -15.90 9.94 12.97
N ASP A 557 -17.15 9.57 13.21
CA ASP A 557 -18.25 10.54 13.36
C ASP A 557 -18.00 11.52 14.51
N TYR A 558 -17.40 11.05 15.60
CA TYR A 558 -17.01 11.91 16.71
C TYR A 558 -15.87 12.85 16.33
N GLY A 559 -14.86 12.36 15.61
CA GLY A 559 -13.81 13.17 15.02
C GLY A 559 -14.37 14.32 14.18
N THR A 560 -15.32 14.06 13.30
CA THR A 560 -16.03 15.08 12.51
C THR A 560 -16.66 16.16 13.40
N ARG A 561 -17.33 15.80 14.51
CA ARG A 561 -17.92 16.75 15.45
C ARG A 561 -16.89 17.58 16.23
N GLN A 562 -15.70 17.00 16.44
CA GLN A 562 -14.61 17.66 17.16
C GLN A 562 -13.69 18.49 16.23
N GLY A 563 -13.99 18.58 14.93
CA GLY A 563 -13.20 19.34 13.97
C GLY A 563 -11.89 18.65 13.57
N MET A 564 -11.89 17.31 13.58
CA MET A 564 -10.69 16.51 13.30
C MET A 564 -10.71 16.00 11.88
N TYR A 565 -9.59 16.18 11.20
CA TYR A 565 -9.27 15.52 9.93
C TYR A 565 -8.89 14.07 10.21
N LEU A 566 -9.44 13.14 9.46
CA LEU A 566 -9.23 11.70 9.60
C LEU A 566 -8.19 11.25 8.57
N HIS A 567 -6.98 10.97 9.01
CA HIS A 567 -5.94 10.48 8.12
C HIS A 567 -5.98 8.95 8.07
N PHE A 568 -6.66 8.42 7.06
CA PHE A 568 -6.70 6.98 6.79
C PHE A 568 -5.40 6.53 6.12
N LYS A 569 -4.49 5.94 6.87
CA LYS A 569 -3.41 5.11 6.34
C LYS A 569 -4.00 3.73 6.07
N MET A 570 -4.29 3.43 4.79
CA MET A 570 -5.12 2.28 4.44
C MET A 570 -4.44 0.94 4.73
N GLN A 571 -3.11 0.90 4.75
CA GLN A 571 -2.36 -0.33 4.96
C GLN A 571 -0.94 -0.02 5.43
N GLU A 572 -0.32 -1.00 6.06
CA GLU A 572 1.09 -1.02 6.40
C GLU A 572 1.92 -1.51 5.20
N THR A 573 3.23 -1.27 5.19
CA THR A 573 4.13 -1.72 4.13
C THR A 573 4.09 -3.23 3.89
N GLU A 574 3.86 -4.04 4.94
CA GLU A 574 3.67 -5.50 4.82
C GLU A 574 2.40 -5.89 4.07
N ASN A 575 1.44 -4.98 3.98
CA ASN A 575 0.14 -5.24 3.36
C ASN A 575 0.04 -4.66 1.95
N ASP A 576 0.97 -3.81 1.55
CA ASP A 576 0.90 -3.13 0.26
C ASP A 576 1.27 -4.05 -0.91
N ASP A 577 2.39 -4.77 -0.80
CA ASP A 577 2.87 -5.72 -1.82
C ASP A 577 3.61 -6.92 -1.20
N HIS A 578 4.67 -7.41 -1.81
CA HIS A 578 5.46 -8.54 -1.33
C HIS A 578 6.83 -8.16 -0.77
N THR A 579 7.11 -6.89 -0.46
CA THR A 579 8.49 -6.46 -0.19
C THR A 579 8.85 -6.34 1.29
N ARG A 580 7.88 -6.28 2.22
CA ARG A 580 8.11 -6.00 3.65
C ARG A 580 9.00 -4.79 3.88
N GLY A 581 8.73 -3.69 3.19
CA GLY A 581 9.37 -2.41 3.40
C GLY A 581 10.87 -2.31 3.19
N THR A 582 11.60 -3.42 3.14
CA THR A 582 13.06 -3.43 3.02
C THR A 582 13.55 -3.54 1.58
N GLY A 583 12.65 -3.57 0.60
CA GLY A 583 12.97 -3.89 -0.80
C GLY A 583 13.45 -5.33 -1.01
N LYS A 584 13.44 -6.16 0.04
CA LYS A 584 13.78 -7.57 -0.04
C LYS A 584 12.51 -8.35 -0.25
N GLN A 585 12.35 -8.92 -1.42
CA GLN A 585 11.23 -9.81 -1.70
C GLN A 585 11.13 -10.93 -0.67
N SER A 586 10.01 -10.99 0.02
CA SER A 586 9.56 -12.17 0.72
C SER A 586 8.08 -12.34 0.39
N PHE A 587 7.60 -13.58 0.31
CA PHE A 587 6.17 -13.80 0.24
C PHE A 587 5.56 -13.27 1.52
N VAL A 588 4.62 -12.32 1.39
CA VAL A 588 3.88 -11.73 2.49
C VAL A 588 2.42 -12.13 2.33
N PRO A 589 1.97 -13.17 3.06
CA PRO A 589 0.58 -13.63 2.95
C PRO A 589 -0.42 -12.57 3.42
N GLU A 590 0.04 -11.60 4.17
CA GLU A 590 -0.74 -10.48 4.68
C GLU A 590 -1.02 -9.42 3.60
N SER A 591 -0.26 -9.37 2.49
CA SER A 591 -0.50 -8.39 1.44
C SER A 591 -1.87 -8.61 0.75
N LEU A 592 -2.51 -7.50 0.36
CA LEU A 592 -3.75 -7.54 -0.42
C LEU A 592 -3.39 -7.76 -1.90
N ASP A 593 -3.68 -8.94 -2.44
CA ASP A 593 -3.40 -9.34 -3.83
C ASP A 593 -1.96 -9.06 -4.29
N GLY A 594 -1.00 -9.09 -3.36
CA GLY A 594 0.40 -8.79 -3.68
C GLY A 594 0.64 -7.41 -4.26
N GLY A 595 -0.14 -6.42 -3.86
CA GLY A 595 -0.07 -5.04 -4.34
C GLY A 595 -0.96 -4.71 -5.53
N ASN A 596 -1.50 -5.73 -6.21
CA ASN A 596 -2.36 -5.50 -7.37
C ASN A 596 -3.77 -5.04 -6.95
N LEU A 597 -4.48 -4.43 -7.88
CA LEU A 597 -5.90 -4.12 -7.73
C LEU A 597 -6.76 -5.37 -8.03
N GLY A 598 -6.54 -6.42 -7.24
CA GLY A 598 -7.30 -7.67 -7.30
C GLY A 598 -8.55 -7.66 -6.43
N PRO A 599 -9.23 -8.81 -6.27
CA PRO A 599 -10.50 -8.91 -5.52
C PRO A 599 -10.42 -8.43 -4.08
N GLN A 600 -9.34 -8.77 -3.35
CA GLN A 600 -9.16 -8.39 -1.94
C GLN A 600 -9.01 -6.87 -1.80
N ARG A 601 -8.14 -6.25 -2.62
CA ARG A 601 -7.90 -4.81 -2.58
C ARG A 601 -9.11 -4.00 -3.05
N ARG A 602 -9.81 -4.45 -4.09
CA ARG A 602 -11.06 -3.83 -4.54
C ARG A 602 -12.11 -3.85 -3.44
N LEU A 603 -12.30 -5.00 -2.80
CA LEU A 603 -13.25 -5.13 -1.70
C LEU A 603 -12.85 -4.26 -0.52
N TYR A 604 -11.57 -4.25 -0.16
CA TYR A 604 -11.03 -3.46 0.93
C TYR A 604 -11.29 -1.96 0.74
N CYS A 605 -10.92 -1.40 -0.40
CA CYS A 605 -11.20 0.00 -0.71
C CYS A 605 -12.71 0.29 -0.71
N ARG A 606 -13.52 -0.62 -1.28
CA ARG A 606 -14.97 -0.44 -1.35
C ARG A 606 -15.62 -0.41 0.04
N GLU A 607 -15.26 -1.33 0.94
CA GLU A 607 -15.84 -1.39 2.29
C GLU A 607 -15.47 -0.16 3.13
N LEU A 608 -14.22 0.30 3.07
CA LEU A 608 -13.82 1.52 3.76
C LEU A 608 -14.55 2.76 3.22
N ILE A 609 -14.61 2.93 1.90
CA ILE A 609 -15.26 4.08 1.27
C ILE A 609 -16.77 4.06 1.53
N ALA A 610 -17.43 2.89 1.41
CA ALA A 610 -18.86 2.77 1.65
C ALA A 610 -19.25 3.12 3.09
N ARG A 611 -18.42 2.75 4.06
CA ARG A 611 -18.68 2.99 5.48
C ARG A 611 -18.26 4.39 5.93
N PHE A 612 -17.14 4.92 5.43
CA PHE A 612 -16.48 6.09 6.01
C PHE A 612 -16.36 7.29 5.07
N GLY A 613 -16.56 7.15 3.76
CA GLY A 613 -16.44 8.23 2.78
C GLY A 613 -17.42 9.40 2.98
N HIS A 614 -18.43 9.25 3.82
CA HIS A 614 -19.35 10.34 4.16
C HIS A 614 -18.75 11.39 5.14
N ASN A 615 -17.60 11.10 5.77
CA ASN A 615 -16.94 12.04 6.67
C ASN A 615 -16.44 13.26 5.90
N LEU A 616 -16.44 14.42 6.54
CA LEU A 616 -16.26 15.70 5.84
C LEU A 616 -14.80 16.10 5.66
N ALA A 617 -13.88 15.54 6.44
CA ALA A 617 -12.47 15.85 6.37
C ALA A 617 -11.68 14.57 6.53
N LEU A 618 -11.20 14.04 5.40
CA LEU A 618 -10.36 12.84 5.38
C LEU A 618 -9.45 12.82 4.15
N ASN A 619 -8.49 11.93 4.16
CA ASN A 619 -7.76 11.48 2.98
C ASN A 619 -7.71 9.96 2.93
N TRP A 620 -7.56 9.45 1.71
CA TRP A 620 -7.19 8.06 1.46
C TRP A 620 -5.68 8.01 1.19
N ASN A 621 -4.90 7.61 2.19
CA ASN A 621 -3.47 7.35 2.02
C ASN A 621 -3.29 5.89 1.57
N LEU A 622 -2.63 5.68 0.43
CA LEU A 622 -2.44 4.36 -0.16
C LEU A 622 -1.78 3.37 0.80
N GLY A 623 -1.03 3.87 1.75
CA GLY A 623 -0.43 3.05 2.80
C GLY A 623 0.81 3.69 3.40
N GLU A 624 1.16 3.19 4.56
CA GLU A 624 2.40 3.52 5.27
C GLU A 624 3.58 2.95 4.50
N GLU A 625 4.66 3.73 4.35
CA GLU A 625 5.91 3.35 3.69
C GLU A 625 5.71 2.57 2.37
N ASN A 626 4.79 3.04 1.52
CA ASN A 626 4.31 2.34 0.33
C ASN A 626 5.43 1.92 -0.61
N THR A 627 5.47 0.63 -0.96
CA THR A 627 6.47 0.00 -1.84
C THR A 627 5.89 -0.58 -3.12
N GLN A 628 4.59 -0.40 -3.37
CA GLN A 628 3.93 -0.83 -4.61
C GLN A 628 4.64 -0.30 -5.85
N THR A 629 4.51 -1.00 -6.97
CA THR A 629 4.97 -0.49 -8.26
C THR A 629 4.12 0.69 -8.72
N HIS A 630 4.66 1.51 -9.62
CA HIS A 630 3.92 2.64 -10.20
C HIS A 630 2.55 2.23 -10.75
N ASP A 631 2.48 1.14 -11.51
CA ASP A 631 1.21 0.67 -12.10
C ASP A 631 0.20 0.25 -11.02
N GLN A 632 0.67 -0.36 -9.96
CA GLN A 632 -0.17 -0.74 -8.81
C GLN A 632 -0.68 0.49 -8.07
N GLN A 633 0.17 1.50 -7.88
CA GLN A 633 -0.20 2.78 -7.27
C GLN A 633 -1.25 3.50 -8.12
N VAL A 634 -1.03 3.64 -9.42
CA VAL A 634 -1.97 4.30 -10.34
C VAL A 634 -3.31 3.56 -10.35
N ALA A 635 -3.29 2.23 -10.46
CA ALA A 635 -4.52 1.43 -10.47
C ALA A 635 -5.34 1.60 -9.16
N MET A 636 -4.67 1.66 -8.02
CA MET A 636 -5.35 1.89 -6.73
C MET A 636 -5.88 3.32 -6.61
N ILE A 637 -5.10 4.33 -7.03
CA ILE A 637 -5.52 5.74 -7.04
C ILE A 637 -6.77 5.91 -7.91
N ASP A 638 -6.75 5.40 -9.13
CA ASP A 638 -7.88 5.51 -10.07
C ASP A 638 -9.13 4.83 -9.54
N TYR A 639 -8.98 3.67 -8.92
CA TYR A 639 -10.12 2.95 -8.32
C TYR A 639 -10.72 3.69 -7.13
N ILE A 640 -9.90 4.27 -6.26
CA ILE A 640 -10.37 5.10 -5.14
C ILE A 640 -11.10 6.34 -5.68
N ALA A 641 -10.52 7.04 -6.67
CA ALA A 641 -11.10 8.22 -7.28
C ALA A 641 -12.44 7.93 -7.99
N GLU A 642 -12.59 6.76 -8.62
CA GLU A 642 -13.85 6.34 -9.22
C GLU A 642 -14.93 6.01 -8.17
N LEU A 643 -14.52 5.42 -7.06
CA LEU A 643 -15.45 4.87 -6.06
C LEU A 643 -15.89 5.91 -5.03
N ASP A 644 -15.02 6.86 -4.69
CA ASP A 644 -15.31 7.92 -3.74
C ASP A 644 -16.11 9.05 -4.38
N ALA A 645 -17.42 9.01 -4.18
CA ALA A 645 -18.35 9.99 -4.73
C ALA A 645 -18.10 11.44 -4.28
N TYR A 646 -17.19 11.67 -3.35
CA TYR A 646 -16.95 12.98 -2.74
C TYR A 646 -15.60 13.61 -3.12
N ASP A 647 -14.78 12.91 -3.91
CA ASP A 647 -13.47 13.37 -4.38
C ASP A 647 -12.53 13.80 -3.23
N HIS A 648 -12.45 12.99 -2.16
CA HIS A 648 -11.53 13.28 -1.08
C HIS A 648 -10.07 13.25 -1.53
N ASN A 649 -9.23 13.90 -0.74
CA ASN A 649 -7.79 13.96 -1.00
C ASN A 649 -7.19 12.55 -1.01
N ILE A 650 -6.48 12.18 -2.09
CA ILE A 650 -5.76 10.91 -2.22
C ILE A 650 -4.27 11.21 -2.08
N VAL A 651 -3.62 10.57 -1.13
CA VAL A 651 -2.20 10.77 -0.83
C VAL A 651 -1.43 9.46 -0.80
N ILE A 652 -0.12 9.55 -0.84
CA ILE A 652 0.78 8.42 -0.69
C ILE A 652 1.93 8.78 0.24
N HIS A 653 2.32 7.84 1.10
CA HIS A 653 3.47 7.91 1.97
C HIS A 653 4.52 6.88 1.51
N THR A 654 5.81 7.17 1.65
CA THR A 654 6.89 6.24 1.31
C THR A 654 8.15 6.52 2.11
N TYR A 655 9.06 5.56 2.15
CA TYR A 655 10.36 5.67 2.82
C TYR A 655 11.12 6.95 2.48
N PRO A 656 11.91 7.50 3.41
CA PRO A 656 12.71 8.72 3.19
C PRO A 656 13.58 8.67 1.93
N GLY A 657 14.22 7.52 1.69
CA GLY A 657 15.08 7.30 0.52
C GLY A 657 14.35 6.99 -0.79
N TRP A 658 13.02 6.82 -0.77
CA TRP A 658 12.23 6.41 -1.92
C TRP A 658 11.37 7.52 -2.52
N GLN A 659 11.33 8.69 -1.93
CA GLN A 659 10.49 9.80 -2.38
C GLN A 659 10.60 10.07 -3.89
N ASP A 660 11.82 10.20 -4.42
CA ASP A 660 12.03 10.44 -5.85
C ASP A 660 11.52 9.29 -6.73
N ARG A 661 11.71 8.06 -6.28
CA ARG A 661 11.26 6.85 -6.98
C ARG A 661 9.75 6.75 -7.03
N VAL A 662 9.07 7.07 -5.92
CA VAL A 662 7.62 6.91 -5.79
C VAL A 662 6.88 8.15 -6.30
N TYR A 663 7.30 9.35 -5.93
CA TYR A 663 6.52 10.56 -6.20
C TYR A 663 6.73 11.12 -7.62
N LYS A 664 7.96 11.12 -8.15
CA LYS A 664 8.21 11.69 -9.51
C LYS A 664 7.37 11.06 -10.61
N PRO A 665 7.18 9.73 -10.66
CA PRO A 665 6.32 9.11 -11.69
C PRO A 665 4.84 9.45 -11.57
N LEU A 666 4.37 9.95 -10.40
CA LEU A 666 2.97 10.27 -10.14
C LEU A 666 2.63 11.75 -10.37
N LEU A 667 3.62 12.58 -10.72
CA LEU A 667 3.43 14.03 -10.89
C LEU A 667 2.52 14.40 -12.08
N GLY A 668 1.77 15.49 -11.92
CA GLY A 668 0.95 16.08 -12.99
C GLY A 668 -0.17 15.14 -13.45
N ASP A 669 -0.24 14.93 -14.78
CA ASP A 669 -1.28 14.10 -15.41
C ASP A 669 -0.95 12.59 -15.38
N GLN A 670 0.16 12.18 -14.76
CA GLN A 670 0.54 10.77 -14.67
C GLN A 670 -0.32 9.99 -13.66
N SER A 671 -1.02 10.68 -12.77
CA SER A 671 -1.96 10.06 -11.83
C SER A 671 -3.02 11.06 -11.37
N GLN A 672 -4.07 10.54 -10.69
CA GLN A 672 -5.05 11.37 -10.02
C GLN A 672 -4.66 11.73 -8.57
N LEU A 673 -3.42 11.49 -8.18
CA LEU A 673 -2.92 11.82 -6.85
C LEU A 673 -3.06 13.33 -6.57
N THR A 674 -3.55 13.68 -5.39
CA THR A 674 -3.81 15.07 -5.02
C THR A 674 -2.90 15.58 -3.89
N GLY A 675 -2.10 14.71 -3.30
CA GLY A 675 -1.14 15.10 -2.26
C GLY A 675 -0.13 14.02 -1.90
N VAL A 676 0.79 14.37 -1.04
CA VAL A 676 1.79 13.45 -0.48
C VAL A 676 1.90 13.62 1.03
N SER A 677 2.21 12.52 1.68
CA SER A 677 2.50 12.38 3.09
C SER A 677 4.01 12.10 3.21
N LEU A 678 4.78 13.11 3.63
CA LEU A 678 6.25 13.04 3.61
C LEU A 678 6.81 12.38 4.86
N GLN A 679 7.91 11.63 4.66
CA GLN A 679 8.76 11.09 5.72
C GLN A 679 10.21 11.50 5.48
N ASN A 680 10.96 11.80 6.55
CA ASN A 680 12.40 11.97 6.49
C ASN A 680 13.11 11.28 7.67
N SER A 681 14.45 11.21 7.59
CA SER A 681 15.29 10.61 8.64
C SER A 681 15.91 11.64 9.61
N ASP A 682 15.72 12.93 9.32
CA ASP A 682 16.26 14.03 10.13
C ASP A 682 15.37 15.27 10.03
N LEU A 683 15.29 16.04 11.12
CA LEU A 683 14.44 17.23 11.19
C LEU A 683 14.95 18.38 10.31
N GLU A 684 16.25 18.46 10.11
CA GLU A 684 16.92 19.55 9.38
C GLU A 684 16.51 19.59 7.90
N SER A 685 16.16 18.45 7.31
CA SER A 685 15.77 18.36 5.90
C SER A 685 14.28 18.67 5.63
N THR A 686 13.45 18.84 6.67
CA THR A 686 11.99 19.00 6.53
C THR A 686 11.62 20.18 5.64
N HIS A 687 12.24 21.34 5.84
CA HIS A 687 11.94 22.54 5.04
C HIS A 687 12.30 22.33 3.55
N ALA A 688 13.51 21.89 3.26
CA ALA A 688 13.97 21.68 1.89
C ALA A 688 13.12 20.63 1.14
N GLN A 689 12.73 19.55 1.81
CA GLN A 689 11.87 18.53 1.19
C GLN A 689 10.46 19.05 0.94
N THR A 690 9.92 19.87 1.82
CA THR A 690 8.63 20.55 1.60
C THR A 690 8.68 21.44 0.37
N VAL A 691 9.65 22.34 0.29
CA VAL A 691 9.85 23.24 -0.87
C VAL A 691 9.95 22.43 -2.15
N LYS A 692 10.77 21.38 -2.15
CA LYS A 692 10.96 20.48 -3.31
C LYS A 692 9.66 19.95 -3.87
N TRP A 693 8.79 19.40 -3.04
CA TRP A 693 7.57 18.75 -3.53
C TRP A 693 6.43 19.73 -3.81
N VAL A 694 6.36 20.84 -3.09
CA VAL A 694 5.47 21.96 -3.42
C VAL A 694 5.82 22.50 -4.83
N GLU A 695 7.08 22.79 -5.10
CA GLU A 695 7.50 23.31 -6.40
C GLU A 695 7.38 22.27 -7.51
N ALA A 696 7.82 21.02 -7.30
CA ALA A 696 7.78 19.99 -8.32
C ALA A 696 6.34 19.69 -8.78
N SER A 697 5.39 19.62 -7.84
CA SER A 697 3.98 19.37 -8.19
C SER A 697 3.34 20.58 -8.90
N ALA A 698 3.67 21.80 -8.50
CA ALA A 698 3.22 23.01 -9.18
C ALA A 698 3.76 23.11 -10.60
N GLN A 699 5.06 22.81 -10.81
CA GLN A 699 5.71 22.79 -12.12
C GLN A 699 5.11 21.71 -13.04
N ALA A 700 4.68 20.59 -12.47
CA ALA A 700 4.00 19.52 -13.23
C ALA A 700 2.53 19.86 -13.58
N GLY A 701 2.00 21.00 -13.14
CA GLY A 701 0.66 21.49 -13.48
C GLY A 701 -0.47 20.99 -12.57
N ARG A 702 -0.17 20.15 -11.56
CA ARG A 702 -1.12 19.71 -10.52
C ARG A 702 -0.49 19.95 -9.14
N PRO A 703 -0.72 21.10 -8.50
CA PRO A 703 -0.20 21.38 -7.16
C PRO A 703 -0.70 20.37 -6.15
N TRP A 704 0.19 19.66 -5.48
CA TRP A 704 -0.17 18.70 -4.44
C TRP A 704 -0.37 19.36 -3.08
N VAL A 705 -1.24 18.78 -2.28
CA VAL A 705 -1.32 19.04 -0.84
C VAL A 705 -0.15 18.29 -0.20
N VAL A 706 0.92 19.02 0.12
CA VAL A 706 2.14 18.46 0.69
C VAL A 706 2.05 18.51 2.20
N ALA A 707 1.96 17.36 2.86
CA ALA A 707 1.95 17.25 4.31
C ALA A 707 3.19 16.51 4.81
N PHE A 708 3.56 16.73 6.06
CA PHE A 708 4.66 16.03 6.72
C PHE A 708 4.11 15.23 7.89
N ASP A 709 4.15 13.90 7.78
CA ASP A 709 3.53 13.03 8.78
C ASP A 709 4.60 12.35 9.65
N GLU A 710 5.76 12.03 9.06
CA GLU A 710 6.88 11.47 9.80
C GLU A 710 8.15 12.30 9.60
N SER A 711 8.46 13.16 10.56
CA SER A 711 9.68 13.94 10.54
C SER A 711 10.64 13.51 11.64
N GLY A 712 11.90 13.24 11.26
CA GLY A 712 12.97 12.85 12.17
C GLY A 712 13.32 11.36 12.11
N SER A 713 14.27 10.95 12.94
CA SER A 713 14.73 9.57 12.94
C SER A 713 13.67 8.62 13.51
N ALA A 714 13.58 7.40 12.98
CA ALA A 714 12.67 6.36 13.48
C ALA A 714 12.82 6.07 14.99
N ALA A 715 13.97 6.35 15.59
CA ALA A 715 14.17 6.15 17.02
C ALA A 715 13.56 7.27 17.87
N HIS A 716 13.66 8.51 17.43
CA HIS A 716 13.40 9.69 18.25
C HIS A 716 12.15 10.46 17.82
N ALA A 717 12.10 10.91 16.56
CA ALA A 717 10.98 11.71 16.01
C ALA A 717 10.46 12.78 17.00
N GLN A 718 9.17 12.83 17.29
CA GLN A 718 8.62 13.68 18.34
C GLN A 718 8.78 13.02 19.71
N CYS A 719 9.86 13.36 20.44
CA CYS A 719 10.12 12.85 21.79
C CYS A 719 9.03 13.33 22.79
N PRO A 720 8.92 12.67 23.95
CA PRO A 720 8.11 13.21 25.06
C PRO A 720 8.57 14.59 25.46
N ASP A 721 7.70 15.38 26.07
CA ASP A 721 8.03 16.67 26.66
C ASP A 721 9.07 16.48 27.78
N LEU A 722 10.01 17.42 27.89
CA LEU A 722 11.00 17.42 28.97
C LEU A 722 10.31 17.34 30.34
N GLY A 723 10.71 16.36 31.13
CA GLY A 723 10.13 16.04 32.43
C GLY A 723 9.02 15.00 32.43
N TYR A 724 8.43 14.64 31.30
CA TYR A 724 7.43 13.58 31.24
C TYR A 724 8.04 12.23 31.63
N LYS A 725 7.50 11.57 32.65
CA LYS A 725 8.05 10.33 33.23
C LYS A 725 9.57 10.34 33.45
N GLY A 726 10.15 11.56 33.66
CA GLY A 726 11.59 11.75 33.92
C GLY A 726 12.44 11.85 32.67
N PHE A 727 11.87 12.01 31.48
CA PHE A 727 12.63 12.28 30.26
C PHE A 727 13.45 13.57 30.39
N ASP A 728 14.76 13.50 30.15
CA ASP A 728 15.73 14.58 30.33
C ASP A 728 16.33 15.10 29.00
N GLY A 729 15.74 14.75 27.85
CA GLY A 729 16.25 15.10 26.53
C GLY A 729 17.33 14.16 26.00
N ARG A 730 17.57 13.01 26.63
CA ARG A 730 18.60 12.06 26.23
C ARG A 730 18.04 10.71 25.87
N ASP A 731 18.70 10.05 24.92
CA ASP A 731 18.41 8.68 24.57
C ASP A 731 18.95 7.68 25.61
N ARG A 732 18.64 6.40 25.43
CA ARG A 732 19.08 5.31 26.31
C ARG A 732 20.62 5.17 26.40
N ASN A 733 21.35 5.75 25.46
CA ASN A 733 22.80 5.77 25.42
C ASN A 733 23.38 7.08 26.02
N GLY A 734 22.53 7.96 26.54
CA GLY A 734 22.90 9.28 27.08
C GLY A 734 23.23 10.33 26.02
N LYS A 735 22.96 10.04 24.73
CA LYS A 735 23.11 11.00 23.64
C LYS A 735 21.88 11.91 23.61
N TYR A 736 22.10 13.18 23.25
CA TYR A 736 21.00 14.14 23.08
C TYR A 736 20.02 13.64 22.02
N ALA A 737 18.74 13.64 22.38
CA ALA A 737 17.60 13.36 21.50
C ALA A 737 16.96 14.67 21.01
N TYR A 738 15.93 14.59 20.21
CA TYR A 738 15.16 15.78 19.84
C TYR A 738 14.26 16.21 21.00
N ASP A 739 14.29 17.51 21.32
CA ASP A 739 13.31 18.09 22.21
C ASP A 739 12.16 18.74 21.42
N GLU A 740 11.08 19.07 22.14
CA GLU A 740 9.93 19.74 21.59
C GLU A 740 10.25 21.11 20.93
N HIS A 741 11.36 21.74 21.32
CA HIS A 741 11.79 23.03 20.76
C HIS A 741 12.41 22.85 19.37
N LYS A 742 13.23 21.82 19.18
CA LYS A 742 13.84 21.51 17.89
C LYS A 742 12.75 21.09 16.88
N VAL A 743 11.79 20.26 17.31
CA VAL A 743 10.68 19.84 16.47
C VAL A 743 9.78 21.03 16.09
N ARG A 744 9.47 21.93 17.04
CA ARG A 744 8.74 23.17 16.71
C ARG A 744 9.43 23.98 15.63
N LYS A 745 10.75 24.23 15.76
CA LYS A 745 11.52 25.05 14.84
C LYS A 745 11.65 24.43 13.45
N GLN A 746 11.99 23.15 13.38
CA GLN A 746 12.41 22.51 12.15
C GLN A 746 11.28 21.72 11.47
N THR A 747 10.45 21.02 12.22
CA THR A 747 9.29 20.33 11.65
C THR A 747 8.14 21.29 11.45
N LEU A 748 7.56 21.83 12.52
CA LEU A 748 6.32 22.63 12.43
C LEU A 748 6.53 23.88 11.56
N TRP A 749 7.41 24.78 11.98
CA TRP A 749 7.63 26.03 11.25
C TRP A 749 8.42 25.82 9.95
N GLY A 750 9.39 24.90 9.92
CA GLY A 750 10.11 24.58 8.71
C GLY A 750 9.18 24.10 7.58
N HIS A 751 8.21 23.23 7.92
CA HIS A 751 7.23 22.75 6.96
C HIS A 751 6.26 23.86 6.53
N LEU A 752 5.65 24.59 7.48
CA LEU A 752 4.67 25.65 7.16
C LEU A 752 5.29 26.76 6.30
N MET A 753 6.53 27.16 6.60
CA MET A 753 7.25 28.19 5.85
C MET A 753 7.76 27.72 4.48
N GLY A 754 7.83 26.40 4.26
CA GLY A 754 8.08 25.80 2.95
C GLY A 754 6.85 25.80 2.03
N GLY A 755 5.68 26.22 2.52
CA GLY A 755 4.40 26.13 1.80
C GLY A 755 3.67 24.81 2.02
N GLY A 756 4.02 24.09 3.07
CA GLY A 756 3.39 22.82 3.44
C GLY A 756 1.99 23.00 4.03
N ALA A 757 1.14 21.99 3.83
CA ALA A 757 -0.26 21.98 4.25
C ALA A 757 -0.46 21.53 5.70
N GLY A 758 0.61 21.38 6.43
CA GLY A 758 0.60 21.03 7.85
C GLY A 758 1.24 19.69 8.14
N ASN A 759 1.38 19.38 9.42
CA ASN A 759 2.11 18.21 9.88
C ASN A 759 1.35 17.43 10.94
N GLU A 760 1.69 16.17 11.03
CA GLU A 760 1.36 15.25 12.10
C GLU A 760 2.64 14.80 12.77
N TYR A 761 2.56 14.34 14.02
CA TYR A 761 3.75 13.97 14.75
C TYR A 761 3.80 12.46 14.99
N TYR A 762 4.80 11.83 14.37
CA TYR A 762 5.27 10.49 14.66
C TYR A 762 6.10 10.46 15.94
N PHE A 763 5.97 9.41 16.77
CA PHE A 763 6.60 9.40 18.11
C PHE A 763 7.89 8.60 18.22
N GLY A 764 8.31 7.93 17.15
CA GLY A 764 9.46 7.03 17.17
C GLY A 764 9.27 5.81 18.07
N TYR A 765 10.32 4.99 18.18
CA TYR A 765 10.24 3.70 18.87
C TYR A 765 10.96 3.64 20.21
N GLN A 766 11.70 4.68 20.62
CA GLN A 766 12.68 4.54 21.70
C GLN A 766 12.15 4.94 23.07
N PHE A 767 11.25 5.89 23.16
CA PHE A 767 10.84 6.51 24.43
C PHE A 767 9.48 5.99 24.91
N ASP A 768 9.11 6.41 26.12
CA ASP A 768 7.78 6.16 26.67
C ASP A 768 6.69 6.78 25.80
N GLU A 769 5.54 6.14 25.73
CA GLU A 769 4.45 6.53 24.83
C GLU A 769 4.96 6.66 23.38
N ASN A 770 5.72 5.65 22.93
CA ASN A 770 6.20 5.57 21.56
C ASN A 770 5.06 5.20 20.58
N ASP A 771 5.37 5.18 19.30
CA ASP A 771 4.39 5.00 18.27
C ASP A 771 3.54 3.73 18.39
N ILE A 772 4.13 2.62 18.83
CA ILE A 772 3.40 1.35 18.95
C ILE A 772 2.50 1.29 20.19
N VAL A 773 2.94 1.91 21.32
CA VAL A 773 2.30 1.69 22.63
C VAL A 773 1.65 2.94 23.21
N CYS A 774 1.66 4.06 22.50
CA CYS A 774 1.09 5.30 23.00
C CYS A 774 -0.41 5.15 23.30
N GLU A 775 -0.79 5.57 24.50
CA GLU A 775 -2.18 5.76 24.94
C GLU A 775 -2.34 6.99 25.84
N ASP A 776 -1.27 7.82 25.98
CA ASP A 776 -1.33 9.11 26.68
C ASP A 776 -0.73 10.25 25.84
N TRP A 777 -1.56 10.96 25.14
CA TRP A 777 -1.15 12.14 24.34
C TRP A 777 -0.66 13.33 25.18
N ARG A 778 -0.83 13.30 26.51
CA ARG A 778 -0.23 14.29 27.42
C ARG A 778 1.28 14.17 27.49
N SER A 779 1.84 13.06 27.00
CA SER A 779 3.27 12.91 26.87
C SER A 779 3.93 13.96 25.98
N ARG A 780 3.16 14.62 25.08
CA ARG A 780 3.59 15.69 24.16
C ARG A 780 2.70 16.94 24.29
N ASP A 781 2.28 17.25 25.50
CA ASP A 781 1.29 18.31 25.78
C ASP A 781 1.73 19.69 25.26
N ARG A 782 3.04 20.02 25.35
CA ARG A 782 3.61 21.27 24.82
C ARG A 782 3.62 21.32 23.29
N SER A 783 3.85 20.19 22.64
CA SER A 783 3.82 20.12 21.18
C SER A 783 2.42 20.42 20.63
N TRP A 784 1.37 19.99 21.32
CA TRP A 784 0.00 20.35 20.97
C TRP A 784 -0.28 21.84 21.18
N ASP A 785 0.30 22.46 22.20
CA ASP A 785 0.24 23.92 22.36
C ASP A 785 0.94 24.65 21.22
N TYR A 786 2.11 24.15 20.74
CA TYR A 786 2.79 24.75 19.59
C TYR A 786 1.99 24.59 18.29
N CYS A 787 1.32 23.47 18.07
CA CYS A 787 0.38 23.29 16.97
C CYS A 787 -0.73 24.33 17.03
N ARG A 788 -1.36 24.51 18.19
CA ARG A 788 -2.40 25.52 18.41
C ARG A 788 -1.89 26.94 18.16
N HIS A 789 -0.68 27.28 18.63
CA HIS A 789 -0.08 28.60 18.41
C HIS A 789 0.11 28.88 16.91
N ALA A 790 0.62 27.91 16.15
CA ALA A 790 0.81 28.04 14.70
C ALA A 790 -0.54 28.19 13.97
N LEU A 791 -1.51 27.30 14.23
CA LEU A 791 -2.82 27.34 13.58
C LEU A 791 -3.57 28.65 13.91
N SER A 792 -3.50 29.10 15.17
CA SER A 792 -4.10 30.37 15.59
C SER A 792 -3.41 31.56 14.92
N PHE A 793 -2.09 31.54 14.77
CA PHE A 793 -1.35 32.60 14.09
C PHE A 793 -1.88 32.83 12.67
N PHE A 794 -2.01 31.76 11.86
CA PHE A 794 -2.49 31.89 10.48
C PHE A 794 -3.93 32.39 10.41
N ARG A 795 -4.81 31.91 11.29
CA ARG A 795 -6.22 32.30 11.35
C ARG A 795 -6.40 33.71 11.88
N ASP A 796 -5.86 34.02 13.08
CA ASP A 796 -6.17 35.25 13.84
C ASP A 796 -5.49 36.48 13.24
N ASN A 797 -4.50 36.31 12.38
CA ASN A 797 -3.83 37.38 11.69
C ASN A 797 -4.18 37.46 10.18
N ASP A 798 -5.24 36.79 9.74
CA ASP A 798 -5.70 36.79 8.34
C ASP A 798 -4.54 36.54 7.34
N ILE A 799 -3.76 35.49 7.59
CA ILE A 799 -2.62 35.16 6.69
C ILE A 799 -3.13 34.40 5.48
N PRO A 800 -3.04 34.95 4.25
CA PRO A 800 -3.53 34.30 3.02
C PRO A 800 -2.53 33.25 2.50
N PHE A 801 -2.19 32.25 3.33
CA PHE A 801 -1.14 31.27 3.04
C PHE A 801 -1.33 30.52 1.73
N TRP A 802 -2.57 30.34 1.27
CA TRP A 802 -2.91 29.71 -0.02
C TRP A 802 -2.55 30.57 -1.25
N GLU A 803 -2.13 31.80 -1.06
CA GLU A 803 -1.65 32.74 -2.08
C GLU A 803 -0.14 33.03 -1.94
N MET A 804 0.49 32.48 -0.90
CA MET A 804 1.90 32.70 -0.57
C MET A 804 2.77 31.58 -1.17
N LYS A 805 4.07 31.86 -1.30
CA LYS A 805 5.08 30.93 -1.82
C LYS A 805 6.35 31.04 -0.99
N ASN A 806 7.19 29.98 -1.05
CA ASN A 806 8.54 30.06 -0.52
C ASN A 806 9.28 31.23 -1.17
N ALA A 807 10.02 31.99 -0.37
CA ALA A 807 10.78 33.16 -0.76
C ALA A 807 12.13 33.28 -0.03
N ASP A 808 12.71 32.17 0.30
CA ASP A 808 13.96 32.06 1.07
C ASP A 808 15.12 32.85 0.48
N SER A 809 15.16 32.97 -0.84
CA SER A 809 16.16 33.79 -1.56
C SER A 809 16.18 35.26 -1.10
N LEU A 810 15.03 35.80 -0.66
CA LEU A 810 14.91 37.17 -0.17
C LEU A 810 15.60 37.41 1.17
N ILE A 811 15.93 36.34 1.88
CA ILE A 811 16.68 36.37 3.13
C ILE A 811 18.06 35.72 3.03
N GLY A 812 18.46 35.37 1.80
CA GLY A 812 19.77 34.74 1.50
C GLY A 812 19.88 33.27 1.85
N ASN A 813 18.75 32.54 2.02
CA ASN A 813 18.72 31.09 2.18
C ASN A 813 18.38 30.41 0.84
N THR A 814 19.34 30.36 -0.08
CA THR A 814 19.15 29.79 -1.44
C THR A 814 19.19 28.27 -1.47
N GLU A 815 19.72 27.65 -0.43
CA GLU A 815 19.82 26.19 -0.29
C GLU A 815 18.61 25.58 0.43
N HIS A 816 17.67 26.40 0.90
CA HIS A 816 16.51 25.99 1.69
C HIS A 816 16.91 25.20 2.96
N ASP A 817 18.03 25.56 3.56
CA ASP A 817 18.49 24.91 4.78
C ASP A 817 17.63 25.32 6.00
N HIS A 818 17.90 24.70 7.14
CA HIS A 818 17.13 24.92 8.38
C HIS A 818 17.53 26.18 9.17
N SER A 819 18.33 27.08 8.60
CA SER A 819 18.84 28.25 9.32
C SER A 819 17.83 29.39 9.48
N LYS A 820 16.95 29.56 8.50
CA LYS A 820 15.92 30.62 8.45
C LYS A 820 14.97 30.39 7.27
N TYR A 821 13.73 30.86 7.38
CA TYR A 821 12.72 30.60 6.36
C TYR A 821 11.97 31.89 6.00
N CYS A 822 11.59 32.02 4.72
CA CYS A 822 10.75 33.09 4.24
C CYS A 822 9.59 32.56 3.40
N PHE A 823 8.37 32.96 3.75
CA PHE A 823 7.14 32.62 3.05
C PHE A 823 6.38 33.89 2.71
N ALA A 824 6.05 34.14 1.43
CA ALA A 824 5.63 35.46 1.02
C ALA A 824 4.50 35.48 -0.01
N LYS A 825 3.62 36.47 0.10
CA LYS A 825 2.85 37.06 -0.97
C LYS A 825 3.58 38.32 -1.43
N ALA A 826 4.37 38.18 -2.49
CA ALA A 826 5.34 39.20 -2.90
C ALA A 826 4.71 40.59 -3.08
N GLY A 827 5.33 41.59 -2.48
CA GLY A 827 4.84 42.98 -2.52
C GLY A 827 3.71 43.33 -1.54
N GLU A 828 3.19 42.35 -0.80
CA GLU A 828 2.07 42.54 0.15
C GLU A 828 2.38 42.07 1.56
N LEU A 829 2.88 40.83 1.71
CA LEU A 829 3.10 40.19 3.01
C LEU A 829 4.31 39.25 2.94
N TYR A 830 5.20 39.38 3.92
CA TYR A 830 6.34 38.46 4.08
C TYR A 830 6.36 37.97 5.53
N LEU A 831 6.47 36.67 5.68
CA LEU A 831 6.70 35.98 6.94
C LEU A 831 8.17 35.54 6.95
N VAL A 832 8.92 35.92 7.96
CA VAL A 832 10.32 35.53 8.11
C VAL A 832 10.50 34.85 9.47
N TYR A 833 10.74 33.55 9.45
CA TYR A 833 10.99 32.77 10.65
C TYR A 833 12.47 32.61 10.90
N LEU A 834 12.88 32.92 12.11
CA LEU A 834 14.27 32.86 12.57
C LEU A 834 14.40 31.82 13.68
N PRO A 835 14.82 30.56 13.40
CA PRO A 835 14.92 29.48 14.40
C PRO A 835 15.84 29.79 15.59
N GLU A 836 16.91 30.53 15.33
CA GLU A 836 17.92 30.92 16.35
C GLU A 836 17.91 32.43 16.64
N GLY A 837 16.81 33.10 16.26
CA GLY A 837 16.69 34.54 16.44
C GLY A 837 17.72 35.36 15.63
N GLY A 838 18.13 36.49 16.19
CA GLY A 838 19.14 37.39 15.60
C GLY A 838 18.58 38.46 14.66
N ASP A 839 19.50 39.22 14.06
CA ASP A 839 19.17 40.23 13.07
C ASP A 839 19.10 39.61 11.68
N GLN A 840 18.09 39.99 10.90
CA GLN A 840 17.93 39.52 9.53
C GLN A 840 17.65 40.66 8.57
N THR A 841 18.23 40.58 7.36
CA THR A 841 17.94 41.45 6.24
C THR A 841 16.93 40.75 5.31
N LEU A 842 15.89 41.51 4.91
CA LEU A 842 14.91 41.08 3.91
C LEU A 842 15.08 41.93 2.65
N ASP A 843 15.24 41.27 1.51
CA ASP A 843 15.35 41.95 0.21
C ASP A 843 13.95 42.39 -0.26
N LEU A 844 13.70 43.67 -0.25
CA LEU A 844 12.51 44.33 -0.76
C LEU A 844 12.78 45.21 -2.01
N ASN A 845 13.84 44.93 -2.77
CA ASN A 845 14.22 45.74 -3.96
C ASN A 845 13.05 45.87 -4.96
N ASP A 846 12.30 44.82 -5.20
CA ASP A 846 11.17 44.80 -6.12
C ASP A 846 9.84 45.23 -5.49
N ALA A 847 9.79 45.40 -4.18
CA ALA A 847 8.60 45.82 -3.46
C ALA A 847 8.49 47.34 -3.37
N LYS A 848 7.25 47.87 -3.45
CA LYS A 848 6.96 49.29 -3.36
C LYS A 848 6.07 49.65 -2.20
N GLY A 849 6.30 50.79 -1.61
CA GLY A 849 5.50 51.34 -0.50
C GLY A 849 6.13 51.09 0.86
N ARG A 850 5.35 51.31 1.90
CA ARG A 850 5.79 51.15 3.31
C ARG A 850 5.25 49.83 3.84
N PHE A 851 6.03 49.20 4.71
CA PHE A 851 5.71 47.95 5.34
C PHE A 851 5.85 48.11 6.86
N ARG A 852 4.85 47.60 7.59
CA ARG A 852 4.91 47.45 9.03
C ARG A 852 5.56 46.17 9.40
N ILE A 853 6.44 46.19 10.41
CA ILE A 853 7.04 44.99 11.00
C ILE A 853 6.40 44.73 12.36
N SER A 854 5.97 43.49 12.56
CA SER A 854 5.48 42.98 13.85
C SER A 854 6.08 41.57 14.06
N TRP A 855 6.07 41.12 15.31
CA TRP A 855 6.69 39.88 15.70
C TRP A 855 5.70 38.95 16.43
N PHE A 856 5.69 37.69 16.00
CA PHE A 856 4.93 36.63 16.67
C PHE A 856 5.88 35.72 17.45
N ASN A 857 5.47 35.35 18.67
CA ASN A 857 6.21 34.41 19.51
C ASN A 857 5.72 32.98 19.31
N PRO A 858 6.43 32.08 18.60
CA PRO A 858 5.99 30.72 18.32
C PRO A 858 5.93 29.82 19.57
N ARG A 859 6.63 30.22 20.64
CA ARG A 859 6.75 29.46 21.90
C ARG A 859 5.50 29.63 22.79
N THR A 860 4.92 30.84 22.79
CA THR A 860 3.82 31.17 23.67
C THR A 860 2.49 31.50 22.95
N GLY A 861 2.56 31.74 21.63
CA GLY A 861 1.42 32.27 20.89
C GLY A 861 1.05 33.70 21.31
N GLY A 862 -0.18 34.09 21.08
CA GLY A 862 -0.72 35.37 21.44
C GLY A 862 -0.68 36.40 20.32
N GLU A 863 -0.83 37.68 20.68
CA GLU A 863 -0.90 38.77 19.72
C GLU A 863 0.47 39.16 19.16
N LEU A 864 0.48 39.84 18.01
CA LEU A 864 1.68 40.39 17.43
C LEU A 864 2.28 41.50 18.29
N SER A 865 3.58 41.47 18.50
CA SER A 865 4.34 42.44 19.30
C SER A 865 5.21 43.34 18.42
N GLN A 866 5.68 44.47 18.91
CA GLN A 866 6.58 45.41 18.21
C GLN A 866 8.03 45.14 18.63
N GLY A 867 8.92 45.05 17.67
CA GLY A 867 10.37 45.06 17.87
C GLY A 867 10.96 46.47 17.87
N ASP A 868 12.27 46.56 17.76
CA ASP A 868 12.96 47.86 17.70
C ASP A 868 12.81 48.56 16.32
N VAL A 869 12.50 47.83 15.24
CA VAL A 869 12.10 48.37 13.95
C VAL A 869 10.65 48.05 13.68
N THR A 870 9.82 49.07 13.49
CA THR A 870 8.35 48.93 13.32
C THR A 870 7.86 49.21 11.90
N GLU A 871 8.68 49.90 11.08
CA GLU A 871 8.34 50.27 9.70
C GLU A 871 9.57 50.34 8.82
N VAL A 872 9.46 49.90 7.57
CA VAL A 872 10.48 49.97 6.56
C VAL A 872 9.90 50.37 5.20
N SER A 873 10.72 50.87 4.29
CA SER A 873 10.32 51.17 2.91
C SER A 873 10.85 50.12 1.94
N GLY A 874 10.01 49.74 0.99
CA GLY A 874 10.44 48.91 -0.15
C GLY A 874 11.35 49.67 -1.11
N GLY A 875 11.95 48.97 -2.05
CA GLY A 875 12.93 49.50 -3.02
C GLY A 875 14.40 49.29 -2.61
N SER A 876 14.65 48.62 -1.51
CA SER A 876 16.00 48.24 -1.05
C SER A 876 15.92 47.01 -0.11
N ALA A 877 17.07 46.41 0.16
CA ALA A 877 17.21 45.48 1.26
C ALA A 877 17.08 46.22 2.60
N VAL A 878 16.32 45.66 3.56
CA VAL A 878 16.00 46.31 4.84
C VAL A 878 16.30 45.38 6.01
N SER A 879 16.77 45.96 7.13
CA SER A 879 16.88 45.19 8.38
C SER A 879 15.48 45.02 9.02
N LEU A 880 15.16 43.82 9.51
CA LEU A 880 13.94 43.56 10.27
C LEU A 880 14.04 44.04 11.73
N GLY A 881 15.26 44.42 12.17
CA GLY A 881 15.52 44.75 13.58
C GLY A 881 15.46 43.53 14.50
N LYS A 882 15.32 43.78 15.79
CA LYS A 882 15.27 42.74 16.82
C LYS A 882 13.85 42.52 17.32
N PRO A 883 13.49 41.31 17.69
CA PRO A 883 12.23 41.01 18.36
C PRO A 883 12.16 41.72 19.74
N PRO A 884 10.96 41.80 20.33
CA PRO A 884 10.77 42.58 21.56
C PRO A 884 11.45 41.98 22.79
N ALA A 885 11.76 40.69 22.80
CA ALA A 885 12.39 39.99 23.91
C ALA A 885 13.15 38.75 23.38
N ASP A 886 14.00 38.14 24.23
CA ASP A 886 14.66 36.84 23.94
C ASP A 886 15.19 36.77 22.49
N ALA A 887 16.00 37.74 22.10
CA ALA A 887 16.43 37.90 20.72
C ALA A 887 17.34 36.76 20.19
N ASP A 888 17.73 35.84 21.05
CA ASP A 888 18.47 34.59 20.76
C ASP A 888 17.56 33.35 20.66
N GLN A 889 16.25 33.55 20.77
CA GLN A 889 15.25 32.51 20.63
C GLN A 889 14.52 32.63 19.29
N ASP A 890 13.74 31.59 18.96
CA ASP A 890 12.97 31.61 17.71
C ASP A 890 11.83 32.66 17.71
N TRP A 891 11.72 33.36 16.58
CA TRP A 891 10.71 34.38 16.32
C TRP A 891 10.23 34.38 14.89
N LEU A 892 8.99 34.81 14.66
CA LEU A 892 8.43 35.04 13.34
C LEU A 892 8.17 36.54 13.13
N ALA A 893 8.92 37.15 12.19
CA ALA A 893 8.64 38.51 11.75
C ALA A 893 7.52 38.52 10.71
N VAL A 894 6.57 39.44 10.86
CA VAL A 894 5.44 39.68 9.95
C VAL A 894 5.65 41.05 9.32
N VAL A 895 5.98 41.10 8.03
CA VAL A 895 6.26 42.32 7.27
C VAL A 895 5.08 42.54 6.30
N ARG A 896 4.19 43.44 6.66
CA ARG A 896 2.91 43.64 5.96
C ARG A 896 2.85 45.04 5.37
N LYS A 897 2.45 45.16 4.10
CA LYS A 897 2.23 46.42 3.42
C LYS A 897 1.15 47.25 4.11
N GLN A 898 1.39 48.57 4.26
CA GLN A 898 0.43 49.51 4.84
C GLN A 898 -0.58 50.00 3.80
#